data_64275f89a13bb8bd89de26364e32905b
#
_entry.id   64275f89a13bb8bd89de26364e32905b
#
_cell.length_a   1.000
_cell.length_b   1.000
_cell.length_c   1.000
_cell.angle_alpha   90.00
_cell.angle_beta   90.00
_cell.angle_gamma   90.00
#
_symmetry.space_group_name_H-M   'P 1'
#
loop_
_entity.id
_entity.type
_entity.pdbx_description
1 polymer ?
#
loop_
_entity_poly.entity_id
_entity_poly.type
_entity_poly.pdbx_seq_one_letter_code
_entity_poly.pdbx_strand_id
1 'polypeptide(L)'
;MAIVLAIALVGFQPLSGALDYDGDGVSELWVQLYPQLAHNELDRDADGQSNFAESVAGTDPTNPSSRLELKVHSVSANTVTFEWQTIIGKAYWIQRWSPQSGEWEALVTSPTATISEIRQVIVPTVEPVGVYRMGAGDVDNDADGLTAWEEALFGWSDSDPLSASGGEMSDFAFASKSLEAPEGILLTDGRSIPQRLPTASEAARFLVQASFGPNEEEIEKVTSLGFSAWFEEQLSMPPTTTQASMFSTGQPFSAGLWRHGWWRSALIAPDQMRQRMAYALSQIFVVNTESGTVIGDNVTTQARYYDPLLTEGFGSFRDLLEHVSYSPAMGFYLSHLGNRKSDPALGQFPDENFAREIMQLFTIGLWKLNPDGSRQITDDGSFIPTYDNSVITEMAKVFTGMSHSRVNSGEIATSFYQGAQGNDYQYPMKVWDEEHEPGTKVLFDGVIVPEGQSGEEDVQQTLDALCAHPNVAPFVSRLLIQRFTSSNPSSEYLTRVSRAWEMGDGNLEHVVRAILFDSEARTMSHGGEIRGKVREPLIRMTHFMRAFGELEEPGKFGVFANKLKSDLGQFPMSSPTVFNFYLPDYLPQGELQSEGLFCPELQIATASSLLATHNLFAGTVNSGHWVRGVDYTQELILLAQDYDLLLDHFDRLMTYGAMSGETRAAARNMLEVFSNPDTKIRRALQMIINSPDFSILR
;
A
#
# COMPACT_ATOMS: atom_id res chain seq x y z
N MET A 1 52.89 28.56 3.55
CA MET A 1 51.98 28.68 2.38
C MET A 1 51.23 27.35 2.31
N ALA A 2 50.00 27.31 2.79
CA ALA A 2 49.20 26.09 2.75
C ALA A 2 48.72 25.89 1.30
N ILE A 3 48.95 24.71 0.73
CA ILE A 3 48.39 24.32 -0.58
C ILE A 3 47.04 23.69 -0.30
N VAL A 4 45.97 24.36 -0.70
CA VAL A 4 44.58 23.85 -0.59
C VAL A 4 44.19 23.42 -2.00
N LEU A 5 43.90 22.14 -2.18
CA LEU A 5 43.27 21.61 -3.38
C LEU A 5 41.77 21.43 -3.07
N ALA A 6 40.95 22.31 -3.57
CA ALA A 6 39.48 22.15 -3.51
C ALA A 6 39.04 21.39 -4.78
N ILE A 7 38.44 20.25 -4.62
CA ILE A 7 37.84 19.47 -5.72
C ILE A 7 36.36 19.44 -5.47
N ALA A 8 35.57 19.99 -6.39
CA ALA A 8 34.14 19.77 -6.42
C ALA A 8 33.88 18.36 -6.97
N LEU A 9 33.83 17.37 -6.09
CA LEU A 9 33.32 16.05 -6.39
C LEU A 9 32.03 15.92 -5.61
N VAL A 10 30.91 15.87 -6.30
CA VAL A 10 29.59 15.73 -5.73
C VAL A 10 29.46 14.31 -5.22
N GLY A 11 29.39 14.13 -3.90
CA GLY A 11 28.97 12.88 -3.31
C GLY A 11 27.43 12.91 -3.24
N PHE A 12 26.77 12.07 -4.03
CA PHE A 12 25.32 12.04 -4.11
C PHE A 12 24.75 11.15 -3.03
N GLN A 13 23.69 11.61 -2.36
CA GLN A 13 22.68 10.75 -1.76
C GLN A 13 21.35 11.12 -2.42
N PRO A 14 20.84 10.28 -3.34
CA PRO A 14 19.45 10.44 -3.76
C PRO A 14 18.56 10.24 -2.55
N LEU A 15 17.71 11.18 -2.26
CA LEU A 15 16.66 11.03 -1.25
C LEU A 15 15.50 10.20 -1.84
N SER A 16 15.04 9.27 -1.05
CA SER A 16 13.72 8.68 -1.18
C SER A 16 12.68 9.74 -0.79
N GLY A 17 12.09 10.42 -1.74
CA GLY A 17 11.11 11.44 -1.41
C GLY A 17 11.03 12.59 -2.40
N ALA A 18 11.60 12.47 -3.58
CA ALA A 18 11.37 13.38 -4.69
C ALA A 18 10.17 12.93 -5.53
N LEU A 19 9.65 13.81 -6.38
CA LEU A 19 8.79 13.42 -7.50
C LEU A 19 9.62 12.58 -8.50
N ASP A 20 10.05 11.42 -8.07
CA ASP A 20 10.85 10.46 -8.84
C ASP A 20 10.04 9.18 -8.97
N TYR A 21 9.19 9.09 -10.01
CA TYR A 21 8.26 7.98 -10.18
C TYR A 21 8.89 6.74 -10.81
N ASP A 22 9.99 6.90 -11.55
CA ASP A 22 10.68 5.78 -12.20
C ASP A 22 11.90 5.30 -11.41
N GLY A 23 12.26 6.03 -10.34
CA GLY A 23 13.29 5.64 -9.40
C GLY A 23 14.70 5.79 -9.96
N ASP A 24 14.91 6.66 -10.94
CA ASP A 24 16.23 6.88 -11.55
C ASP A 24 17.11 7.86 -10.73
N GLY A 25 16.55 8.41 -9.66
CA GLY A 25 17.22 9.37 -8.76
C GLY A 25 17.15 10.81 -9.23
N VAL A 26 16.34 11.11 -10.24
CA VAL A 26 16.10 12.45 -10.76
C VAL A 26 14.64 12.81 -10.61
N SER A 27 14.35 13.98 -10.03
CA SER A 27 12.96 14.46 -9.91
C SER A 27 12.32 14.66 -11.29
N GLU A 28 11.09 14.15 -11.48
CA GLU A 28 10.30 14.42 -12.67
C GLU A 28 10.06 15.91 -12.89
N LEU A 29 10.04 16.70 -11.83
CA LEU A 29 9.97 18.14 -11.94
C LEU A 29 11.18 18.68 -12.70
N TRP A 30 12.39 18.19 -12.39
CA TRP A 30 13.62 18.54 -13.09
C TRP A 30 13.59 18.05 -14.55
N VAL A 31 13.15 16.79 -14.77
CA VAL A 31 13.00 16.23 -16.14
C VAL A 31 12.05 17.07 -16.99
N GLN A 32 10.96 17.55 -16.42
CA GLN A 32 10.00 18.40 -17.15
C GLN A 32 10.52 19.81 -17.39
N LEU A 33 11.37 20.34 -16.50
CA LEU A 33 12.07 21.61 -16.74
C LEU A 33 13.09 21.50 -17.87
N TYR A 34 13.69 20.34 -18.06
CA TYR A 34 14.75 20.08 -19.04
C TYR A 34 14.46 18.83 -19.91
N PRO A 35 13.33 18.78 -20.64
CA PRO A 35 12.82 17.55 -21.29
C PRO A 35 13.75 16.96 -22.37
N GLN A 36 14.72 17.70 -22.84
CA GLN A 36 15.70 17.23 -23.84
C GLN A 36 16.95 16.60 -23.23
N LEU A 37 17.01 16.47 -21.90
CA LEU A 37 18.20 16.02 -21.16
C LEU A 37 17.97 14.69 -20.42
N ALA A 38 16.97 13.96 -20.82
CA ALA A 38 16.45 12.77 -20.15
C ALA A 38 17.40 11.57 -20.07
N HIS A 39 18.73 11.74 -20.03
CA HIS A 39 19.66 10.65 -19.71
C HIS A 39 20.93 11.16 -19.00
N ASN A 40 21.18 10.68 -17.92
CA ASN A 40 21.77 10.97 -16.64
C ASN A 40 23.30 11.15 -16.60
N GLU A 41 24.09 10.66 -17.52
CA GLU A 41 25.54 10.68 -17.44
C GLU A 41 26.21 11.67 -18.39
N LEU A 42 25.44 12.39 -19.21
CA LEU A 42 25.94 13.37 -20.14
C LEU A 42 26.15 14.71 -19.45
N ASP A 43 27.19 15.43 -19.83
CA ASP A 43 27.47 16.80 -19.48
C ASP A 43 27.08 17.66 -20.71
N ARG A 44 25.89 18.26 -20.66
CA ARG A 44 25.25 18.92 -21.81
C ARG A 44 25.90 20.24 -22.16
N ASP A 45 26.28 21.02 -21.17
CA ASP A 45 26.84 22.36 -21.35
C ASP A 45 28.39 22.36 -21.24
N ALA A 46 28.98 21.18 -21.01
CA ALA A 46 30.43 20.94 -20.94
C ALA A 46 31.16 21.70 -19.81
N ASP A 47 30.49 21.88 -18.67
CA ASP A 47 31.03 22.55 -17.50
C ASP A 47 31.80 21.61 -16.56
N GLY A 48 31.75 20.31 -16.81
CA GLY A 48 32.42 19.24 -16.05
C GLY A 48 31.54 18.58 -15.00
N GLN A 49 30.23 18.91 -14.94
CA GLN A 49 29.22 18.23 -14.14
C GLN A 49 28.24 17.47 -15.06
N SER A 50 27.84 16.26 -14.66
CA SER A 50 26.85 15.53 -15.42
C SER A 50 25.45 16.07 -15.15
N ASN A 51 24.52 15.87 -16.06
CA ASN A 51 23.11 16.25 -15.90
C ASN A 51 22.53 15.69 -14.58
N PHE A 52 22.91 14.47 -14.20
CA PHE A 52 22.53 13.88 -12.92
C PHE A 52 23.10 14.67 -11.73
N ALA A 53 24.40 15.04 -11.81
CA ALA A 53 25.01 15.87 -10.77
C ALA A 53 24.30 17.20 -10.59
N GLU A 54 23.87 17.78 -11.68
CA GLU A 54 23.17 19.06 -11.71
C GLU A 54 21.73 18.95 -11.21
N SER A 55 21.03 17.85 -11.51
CA SER A 55 19.70 17.61 -10.95
C SER A 55 19.71 17.56 -9.42
N VAL A 56 20.70 16.86 -8.84
CA VAL A 56 20.88 16.80 -7.38
C VAL A 56 21.33 18.15 -6.81
N ALA A 57 22.21 18.86 -7.52
CA ALA A 57 22.70 20.17 -7.08
C ALA A 57 21.64 21.31 -7.27
N GLY A 58 20.61 21.08 -8.10
CA GLY A 58 19.63 22.10 -8.47
C GLY A 58 20.15 23.14 -9.47
N THR A 59 21.27 22.84 -10.16
CA THR A 59 21.86 23.73 -11.16
C THR A 59 21.19 23.58 -12.52
N ASP A 60 21.48 24.52 -13.45
CA ASP A 60 20.90 24.54 -14.79
C ASP A 60 21.83 23.83 -15.79
N PRO A 61 21.49 22.63 -16.28
CA PRO A 61 22.34 21.81 -17.15
C PRO A 61 22.46 22.35 -18.58
N THR A 62 21.94 23.53 -18.85
CA THR A 62 22.07 24.22 -20.13
C THR A 62 22.97 25.46 -20.03
N ASN A 63 23.46 25.78 -18.83
CA ASN A 63 24.22 26.97 -18.54
C ASN A 63 25.55 26.64 -17.85
N PRO A 64 26.68 26.63 -18.55
CA PRO A 64 27.98 26.23 -17.99
C PRO A 64 28.50 27.15 -16.85
N SER A 65 27.79 28.23 -16.54
CA SER A 65 28.06 29.08 -15.38
C SER A 65 27.23 28.68 -14.15
N SER A 66 26.25 27.81 -14.31
CA SER A 66 25.35 27.34 -13.25
C SER A 66 25.85 26.00 -12.71
N ARG A 67 26.98 25.99 -12.02
CA ARG A 67 27.57 24.76 -11.47
C ARG A 67 27.84 24.87 -10.00
N LEU A 68 27.80 23.74 -9.31
CA LEU A 68 28.20 23.66 -7.90
C LEU A 68 29.74 23.70 -7.82
N GLU A 69 30.30 24.80 -7.32
CA GLU A 69 31.74 25.01 -7.20
C GLU A 69 32.14 25.44 -5.78
N LEU A 70 33.05 24.68 -5.15
CA LEU A 70 33.64 25.08 -3.87
C LEU A 70 34.85 25.95 -4.13
N LYS A 71 34.75 27.24 -3.83
CA LYS A 71 35.86 28.21 -4.00
C LYS A 71 36.59 28.45 -2.68
N VAL A 72 37.92 28.64 -2.79
CA VAL A 72 38.72 29.12 -1.67
C VAL A 72 38.66 30.65 -1.67
N HIS A 73 37.94 31.22 -0.70
CA HIS A 73 37.80 32.66 -0.55
C HIS A 73 39.09 33.28 0.09
N SER A 74 39.60 32.64 1.17
CA SER A 74 40.84 33.07 1.81
C SER A 74 41.50 31.96 2.62
N VAL A 75 42.81 32.07 2.80
CA VAL A 75 43.61 31.15 3.61
C VAL A 75 44.41 31.92 4.63
N SER A 76 44.30 31.55 5.89
CA SER A 76 45.10 32.05 7.01
C SER A 76 46.03 30.95 7.55
N ALA A 77 46.82 31.24 8.61
CA ALA A 77 47.72 30.27 9.20
C ALA A 77 46.99 29.00 9.71
N ASN A 78 45.77 29.13 10.21
CA ASN A 78 45.05 28.05 10.89
C ASN A 78 43.63 27.82 10.35
N THR A 79 43.22 28.56 9.32
CA THR A 79 41.85 28.46 8.77
C THR A 79 41.85 28.64 7.26
N VAL A 80 40.88 27.99 6.62
CA VAL A 80 40.47 28.22 5.21
C VAL A 80 39.05 28.69 5.22
N THR A 81 38.75 29.74 4.47
CA THR A 81 37.39 30.19 4.20
C THR A 81 37.00 29.68 2.82
N PHE A 82 35.97 28.87 2.77
CA PHE A 82 35.33 28.42 1.55
C PHE A 82 34.11 29.26 1.24
N GLU A 83 33.81 29.41 -0.04
CA GLU A 83 32.55 29.99 -0.52
C GLU A 83 31.95 29.17 -1.66
N TRP A 84 30.64 29.16 -1.76
CA TRP A 84 29.87 28.56 -2.85
C TRP A 84 28.51 29.26 -3.03
N GLN A 85 27.91 29.07 -4.21
CA GLN A 85 26.54 29.50 -4.46
C GLN A 85 25.57 28.45 -3.90
N THR A 86 24.65 28.85 -3.03
CA THR A 86 23.55 27.99 -2.59
C THR A 86 22.39 28.07 -3.55
N ILE A 87 21.65 26.97 -3.65
CA ILE A 87 20.33 26.88 -4.30
C ILE A 87 19.27 26.65 -3.23
N ILE A 88 18.18 27.39 -3.29
CA ILE A 88 17.08 27.24 -2.35
C ILE A 88 16.61 25.77 -2.29
N GLY A 89 16.33 25.28 -1.11
CA GLY A 89 15.86 23.90 -0.87
C GLY A 89 16.96 22.83 -0.87
N LYS A 90 18.22 23.17 -1.14
CA LYS A 90 19.33 22.20 -1.11
C LYS A 90 20.15 22.30 0.19
N ALA A 91 20.60 21.16 0.69
CA ALA A 91 21.56 21.08 1.79
C ALA A 91 22.99 20.83 1.24
N TYR A 92 23.98 21.27 1.97
CA TYR A 92 25.36 21.19 1.53
C TYR A 92 26.25 20.65 2.65
N TRP A 93 27.31 19.88 2.28
CA TRP A 93 28.33 19.43 3.21
C TRP A 93 29.73 19.56 2.63
N ILE A 94 30.71 19.83 3.51
CA ILE A 94 32.12 19.87 3.17
C ILE A 94 32.82 18.74 3.90
N GLN A 95 33.62 17.96 3.18
CA GLN A 95 34.41 16.87 3.70
C GLN A 95 35.88 17.11 3.42
N ARG A 96 36.73 16.61 4.31
CA ARG A 96 38.17 16.60 4.15
C ARG A 96 38.66 15.17 3.98
N TRP A 97 39.62 14.97 3.04
CA TRP A 97 40.32 13.70 2.94
C TRP A 97 41.27 13.51 4.13
N SER A 98 41.17 12.37 4.80
CA SER A 98 42.07 11.94 5.89
C SER A 98 43.08 10.94 5.36
N PRO A 99 44.35 11.32 5.19
CA PRO A 99 45.37 10.38 4.74
C PRO A 99 45.64 9.23 5.73
N GLN A 100 45.26 9.42 7.01
CA GLN A 100 45.45 8.46 8.08
C GLN A 100 44.46 7.30 8.05
N SER A 101 43.16 7.61 7.79
CA SER A 101 42.10 6.62 7.65
C SER A 101 41.90 6.15 6.22
N GLY A 102 42.27 6.94 5.22
CA GLY A 102 41.95 6.71 3.80
C GLY A 102 40.49 7.01 3.48
N GLU A 103 39.83 7.85 4.29
CA GLU A 103 38.41 8.16 4.18
C GLU A 103 38.13 9.66 4.17
N TRP A 104 36.91 10.03 3.74
CA TRP A 104 36.44 11.41 3.80
C TRP A 104 35.77 11.71 5.11
N GLU A 105 36.28 12.66 5.87
CA GLU A 105 35.77 13.11 7.14
C GLU A 105 34.83 14.31 6.96
N ALA A 106 33.61 14.25 7.50
CA ALA A 106 32.68 15.37 7.48
C ALA A 106 33.21 16.52 8.37
N LEU A 107 33.26 17.73 7.83
CA LEU A 107 33.69 18.92 8.55
C LEU A 107 32.54 19.88 8.81
N VAL A 108 31.68 20.06 7.83
CA VAL A 108 30.55 20.99 7.87
C VAL A 108 29.36 20.35 7.19
N THR A 109 28.21 20.43 7.86
CA THR A 109 26.90 20.21 7.26
C THR A 109 26.13 21.54 7.38
N SER A 110 25.73 22.09 6.26
CA SER A 110 24.93 23.31 6.21
C SER A 110 23.46 22.95 6.33
N PRO A 111 22.64 23.70 7.07
CA PRO A 111 21.19 23.55 7.00
C PRO A 111 20.70 23.83 5.57
N THR A 112 19.48 23.36 5.26
CA THR A 112 18.80 23.63 4.00
C THR A 112 18.83 25.11 3.67
N ALA A 113 19.13 25.45 2.45
CA ALA A 113 19.19 26.83 2.01
C ALA A 113 17.78 27.39 1.80
N THR A 114 17.41 28.42 2.53
CA THR A 114 16.11 29.09 2.41
C THR A 114 16.10 30.17 1.32
N ILE A 115 17.29 30.54 0.85
CA ILE A 115 17.48 31.48 -0.27
C ILE A 115 18.71 31.05 -1.09
N SER A 116 18.75 31.48 -2.36
CA SER A 116 19.93 31.29 -3.20
C SER A 116 20.90 32.47 -2.98
N GLU A 117 22.04 32.20 -2.34
CA GLU A 117 23.02 33.20 -1.95
C GLU A 117 24.45 32.68 -2.03
N ILE A 118 25.46 33.54 -1.97
CA ILE A 118 26.84 33.13 -1.76
C ILE A 118 27.05 32.89 -0.28
N ARG A 119 27.30 31.64 0.10
CA ARG A 119 27.56 31.25 1.49
C ARG A 119 29.06 31.08 1.73
N GLN A 120 29.52 31.52 2.88
CA GLN A 120 30.92 31.36 3.31
C GLN A 120 30.99 30.58 4.62
N VAL A 121 31.99 29.67 4.68
CA VAL A 121 32.28 28.94 5.93
C VAL A 121 33.77 28.91 6.21
N ILE A 122 34.13 29.09 7.52
CA ILE A 122 35.50 29.05 7.99
C ILE A 122 35.77 27.67 8.58
N VAL A 123 36.76 26.95 8.00
CA VAL A 123 37.14 25.61 8.43
C VAL A 123 38.56 25.66 9.03
N PRO A 124 38.81 25.07 10.21
CA PRO A 124 40.16 24.96 10.78
C PRO A 124 41.07 24.09 9.90
N THR A 125 42.29 24.54 9.67
CA THR A 125 43.33 23.71 9.01
C THR A 125 44.16 23.02 10.08
N VAL A 126 44.24 21.69 9.96
CA VAL A 126 45.06 20.84 10.86
C VAL A 126 46.40 20.53 10.28
N GLU A 127 46.57 20.62 8.95
CA GLU A 127 47.77 20.30 8.20
C GLU A 127 48.10 21.36 7.13
N PRO A 128 49.37 21.49 6.70
CA PRO A 128 49.77 22.47 5.68
C PRO A 128 49.16 22.23 4.30
N VAL A 129 48.68 21.01 4.02
CA VAL A 129 48.03 20.62 2.75
C VAL A 129 46.77 19.86 3.07
N GLY A 130 45.63 20.33 2.56
CA GLY A 130 44.33 19.67 2.72
C GLY A 130 43.62 19.47 1.39
N VAL A 131 43.01 18.32 1.20
CA VAL A 131 42.11 18.03 0.07
C VAL A 131 40.70 18.06 0.60
N TYR A 132 39.84 18.84 -0.04
CA TYR A 132 38.43 19.07 0.40
C TYR A 132 37.52 18.79 -0.79
N ARG A 133 36.35 18.28 -0.47
CA ARG A 133 35.22 18.17 -1.42
C ARG A 133 33.95 18.71 -0.83
N MET A 134 33.04 19.11 -1.70
CA MET A 134 31.68 19.49 -1.35
C MET A 134 30.68 18.53 -1.98
N GLY A 135 29.61 18.27 -1.27
CA GLY A 135 28.41 17.62 -1.80
C GLY A 135 27.19 18.49 -1.59
N ALA A 136 26.19 18.24 -2.39
CA ALA A 136 24.84 18.78 -2.23
C ALA A 136 23.83 17.61 -2.26
N GLY A 137 22.64 17.83 -1.69
CA GLY A 137 21.59 16.85 -1.71
C GLY A 137 20.24 17.48 -1.42
N ASP A 138 19.22 16.72 -1.75
CA ASP A 138 17.86 17.03 -1.46
C ASP A 138 17.57 16.78 0.04
N VAL A 139 16.60 17.49 0.57
CA VAL A 139 16.10 17.35 1.93
C VAL A 139 14.58 17.46 1.87
N ASP A 140 13.91 16.60 2.55
CA ASP A 140 12.47 16.64 2.83
C ASP A 140 12.36 16.88 4.35
N ASN A 141 12.07 18.12 4.78
CA ASN A 141 12.13 18.51 6.19
C ASN A 141 10.86 18.21 6.97
N ASP A 142 9.71 18.05 6.29
CA ASP A 142 8.42 17.74 6.92
C ASP A 142 7.93 16.33 6.60
N ALA A 143 8.75 15.58 5.85
CA ALA A 143 8.54 14.18 5.51
C ALA A 143 7.23 13.91 4.74
N ASP A 144 6.83 14.81 3.86
CA ASP A 144 5.62 14.68 3.06
C ASP A 144 5.85 13.98 1.72
N GLY A 145 7.13 13.80 1.34
CA GLY A 145 7.55 13.16 0.10
C GLY A 145 7.96 14.12 -1.01
N LEU A 146 7.88 15.45 -0.80
CA LEU A 146 8.54 16.43 -1.64
C LEU A 146 9.88 16.85 -1.04
N THR A 147 10.79 17.23 -1.89
CA THR A 147 12.02 17.86 -1.44
C THR A 147 11.80 19.35 -1.23
N ALA A 148 12.52 19.95 -0.29
CA ALA A 148 12.50 21.39 -0.05
C ALA A 148 12.77 22.23 -1.32
N TRP A 149 13.51 21.67 -2.31
CA TRP A 149 13.74 22.29 -3.60
C TRP A 149 12.48 22.27 -4.48
N GLU A 150 11.77 21.14 -4.52
CA GLU A 150 10.50 21.04 -5.25
C GLU A 150 9.44 21.96 -4.67
N GLU A 151 9.30 21.95 -3.34
CA GLU A 151 8.36 22.83 -2.66
C GLU A 151 8.66 24.32 -2.90
N ALA A 152 9.94 24.69 -2.85
CA ALA A 152 10.34 26.08 -3.15
C ALA A 152 9.96 26.49 -4.57
N LEU A 153 10.00 25.59 -5.56
CA LEU A 153 9.56 25.86 -6.92
C LEU A 153 8.04 26.01 -7.02
N PHE A 154 7.29 25.24 -6.25
CA PHE A 154 5.84 25.38 -6.17
C PHE A 154 5.40 26.57 -5.30
N GLY A 155 6.26 27.07 -4.44
CA GLY A 155 5.96 28.14 -3.47
C GLY A 155 5.28 27.64 -2.21
N TRP A 156 5.49 26.39 -1.84
CA TRP A 156 4.94 25.75 -0.66
C TRP A 156 5.93 25.74 0.50
N SER A 157 5.49 25.23 1.66
CA SER A 157 6.27 25.29 2.89
C SER A 157 6.94 23.95 3.19
N ASP A 158 8.24 23.91 3.13
CA ASP A 158 9.13 22.82 3.53
C ASP A 158 9.07 22.45 5.05
N SER A 159 8.08 22.91 5.76
CA SER A 159 7.87 22.63 7.19
C SER A 159 6.39 22.32 7.52
N ASP A 160 5.53 22.22 6.53
CA ASP A 160 4.12 21.88 6.68
C ASP A 160 3.68 20.97 5.51
N PRO A 161 3.60 19.66 5.73
CA PRO A 161 3.36 18.67 4.70
C PRO A 161 1.97 18.76 4.02
N LEU A 162 1.19 19.77 4.35
CA LEU A 162 -0.14 20.01 3.79
C LEU A 162 -0.32 21.45 3.32
N SER A 163 0.77 22.17 3.12
CA SER A 163 0.75 23.62 2.83
C SER A 163 0.05 23.93 1.49
N ALA A 164 0.18 23.07 0.49
CA ALA A 164 -0.38 23.25 -0.85
C ALA A 164 -1.90 23.10 -0.88
N SER A 165 -2.44 22.15 -0.13
CA SER A 165 -3.85 21.78 -0.19
C SER A 165 -4.73 22.47 0.85
N GLY A 166 -4.12 23.25 1.76
CA GLY A 166 -4.83 23.81 2.91
C GLY A 166 -5.29 22.75 3.90
N GLY A 167 -4.65 21.59 3.91
CA GLY A 167 -4.85 20.53 4.87
C GLY A 167 -5.61 19.30 4.37
N GLU A 168 -5.94 19.21 3.07
CA GLU A 168 -6.75 18.10 2.52
C GLU A 168 -5.93 16.89 2.06
N MET A 169 -4.69 17.09 1.62
CA MET A 169 -3.77 16.03 1.17
C MET A 169 -2.33 16.50 1.32
N SER A 170 -1.37 15.57 1.30
CA SER A 170 0.05 15.93 1.33
C SER A 170 0.45 16.75 0.11
N ASP A 171 1.47 17.58 0.26
CA ASP A 171 1.96 18.43 -0.82
C ASP A 171 2.45 17.59 -2.00
N PHE A 172 3.05 16.40 -1.73
CA PHE A 172 3.36 15.42 -2.76
C PHE A 172 2.13 14.95 -3.56
N ALA A 173 1.05 14.58 -2.86
CA ALA A 173 -0.17 14.12 -3.53
C ALA A 173 -0.81 15.25 -4.34
N PHE A 174 -0.73 16.49 -3.84
CA PHE A 174 -1.21 17.68 -4.55
C PHE A 174 -0.33 18.00 -5.76
N ALA A 175 1.00 17.90 -5.64
CA ALA A 175 1.94 18.08 -6.73
C ALA A 175 1.70 17.05 -7.85
N SER A 176 1.60 15.77 -7.48
CA SER A 176 1.29 14.68 -8.42
C SER A 176 0.01 14.94 -9.20
N LYS A 177 -1.06 15.30 -8.49
CA LYS A 177 -2.35 15.66 -9.11
C LYS A 177 -2.23 16.89 -10.01
N SER A 178 -1.46 17.89 -9.59
CA SER A 178 -1.29 19.14 -10.35
C SER A 178 -0.45 18.93 -11.61
N LEU A 179 0.57 18.06 -11.56
CA LEU A 179 1.36 17.68 -12.73
C LEU A 179 0.52 16.98 -13.82
N GLU A 180 -0.58 16.34 -13.43
CA GLU A 180 -1.54 15.71 -14.34
C GLU A 180 -2.63 16.69 -14.83
N ALA A 181 -2.68 17.92 -14.33
CA ALA A 181 -3.69 18.89 -14.72
C ALA A 181 -3.50 19.34 -16.18
N PRO A 182 -4.59 19.50 -16.98
CA PRO A 182 -4.50 19.84 -18.39
C PRO A 182 -3.80 21.18 -18.68
N GLU A 183 -3.90 22.14 -17.79
CA GLU A 183 -3.26 23.46 -17.86
C GLU A 183 -1.78 23.45 -17.46
N GLY A 184 -1.28 22.37 -16.86
CA GLY A 184 0.06 22.29 -16.29
C GLY A 184 0.19 23.18 -15.05
N ILE A 185 1.44 23.45 -14.64
CA ILE A 185 1.75 24.25 -13.43
C ILE A 185 2.60 25.44 -13.78
N LEU A 186 2.29 26.60 -13.19
CA LEU A 186 3.14 27.78 -13.18
C LEU A 186 3.97 27.79 -11.87
N LEU A 187 5.29 27.69 -12.01
CA LEU A 187 6.23 27.74 -10.89
C LEU A 187 6.46 29.17 -10.40
N THR A 188 6.98 29.30 -9.18
CA THR A 188 7.28 30.61 -8.56
C THR A 188 8.32 31.42 -9.32
N ASP A 189 9.20 30.79 -10.05
CA ASP A 189 10.21 31.43 -10.91
C ASP A 189 9.68 31.83 -12.30
N GLY A 190 8.38 31.60 -12.56
CA GLY A 190 7.72 31.97 -13.81
C GLY A 190 7.82 30.92 -14.93
N ARG A 191 8.48 29.79 -14.71
CA ARG A 191 8.48 28.67 -15.67
C ARG A 191 7.15 27.94 -15.61
N SER A 192 6.72 27.39 -16.75
CA SER A 192 5.52 26.54 -16.83
C SER A 192 5.94 25.10 -17.06
N ILE A 193 5.34 24.18 -16.32
CA ILE A 193 5.50 22.74 -16.51
C ILE A 193 4.28 22.24 -17.27
N PRO A 194 4.45 21.58 -18.43
CA PRO A 194 3.34 20.95 -19.13
C PRO A 194 2.80 19.77 -18.35
N GLN A 195 1.56 19.36 -18.65
CA GLN A 195 0.99 18.14 -18.10
C GLN A 195 1.92 16.94 -18.34
N ARG A 196 2.18 16.16 -17.28
CA ARG A 196 2.83 14.86 -17.35
C ARG A 196 1.80 13.74 -17.20
N LEU A 197 1.82 12.81 -18.11
CA LEU A 197 1.06 11.56 -17.99
C LEU A 197 2.02 10.41 -17.62
N PRO A 198 1.54 9.43 -16.86
CA PRO A 198 2.38 8.30 -16.46
C PRO A 198 2.82 7.47 -17.66
N THR A 199 4.00 6.90 -17.60
CA THR A 199 4.47 5.90 -18.55
C THR A 199 3.67 4.60 -18.41
N ALA A 200 3.76 3.72 -19.40
CA ALA A 200 3.09 2.41 -19.34
C ALA A 200 3.59 1.53 -18.17
N SER A 201 4.85 1.66 -17.80
CA SER A 201 5.44 0.94 -16.65
C SER A 201 4.91 1.46 -15.32
N GLU A 202 4.84 2.76 -15.14
CA GLU A 202 4.24 3.40 -13.96
C GLU A 202 2.75 3.07 -13.84
N ALA A 203 2.02 3.12 -14.95
CA ALA A 203 0.60 2.73 -15.00
C ALA A 203 0.41 1.25 -14.62
N ALA A 204 1.24 0.36 -15.14
CA ALA A 204 1.20 -1.06 -14.79
C ALA A 204 1.49 -1.28 -13.30
N ARG A 205 2.51 -0.61 -12.74
CA ARG A 205 2.86 -0.70 -11.31
C ARG A 205 1.73 -0.17 -10.42
N PHE A 206 1.16 0.98 -10.76
CA PHE A 206 -0.01 1.52 -10.06
C PHE A 206 -1.19 0.52 -10.05
N LEU A 207 -1.51 -0.08 -11.20
CA LEU A 207 -2.58 -1.07 -11.31
C LEU A 207 -2.28 -2.37 -10.54
N VAL A 208 -1.02 -2.77 -10.39
CA VAL A 208 -0.62 -3.90 -9.51
C VAL A 208 -0.98 -3.61 -8.05
N GLN A 209 -0.91 -2.37 -7.61
CA GLN A 209 -1.27 -1.95 -6.26
C GLN A 209 -2.78 -1.75 -6.12
N ALA A 210 -3.39 -0.98 -7.02
CA ALA A 210 -4.75 -0.49 -6.92
C ALA A 210 -5.84 -1.49 -7.38
N SER A 211 -5.47 -2.57 -8.09
CA SER A 211 -6.40 -3.54 -8.68
C SER A 211 -5.98 -4.99 -8.42
N PHE A 212 -6.68 -5.94 -9.05
CA PHE A 212 -6.27 -7.34 -9.08
C PHE A 212 -5.21 -7.66 -10.15
N GLY A 213 -4.60 -6.65 -10.74
CA GLY A 213 -3.54 -6.72 -11.73
C GLY A 213 -3.90 -5.99 -13.03
N PRO A 214 -2.89 -5.46 -13.74
CA PRO A 214 -3.08 -4.77 -15.01
C PRO A 214 -3.48 -5.70 -16.16
N ASN A 215 -4.07 -5.12 -17.17
CA ASN A 215 -4.13 -5.61 -18.55
C ASN A 215 -3.79 -4.44 -19.49
N GLU A 216 -3.61 -4.69 -20.79
CA GLU A 216 -3.23 -3.64 -21.75
C GLU A 216 -4.24 -2.48 -21.79
N GLU A 217 -5.54 -2.78 -21.81
CA GLU A 217 -6.60 -1.77 -21.87
C GLU A 217 -6.55 -0.82 -20.66
N GLU A 218 -6.37 -1.36 -19.45
CA GLU A 218 -6.27 -0.55 -18.23
C GLU A 218 -4.95 0.24 -18.18
N ILE A 219 -3.85 -0.33 -18.68
CA ILE A 219 -2.57 0.42 -18.80
C ILE A 219 -2.74 1.60 -19.75
N GLU A 220 -3.30 1.39 -20.95
CA GLU A 220 -3.57 2.46 -21.92
C GLU A 220 -4.51 3.52 -21.32
N LYS A 221 -5.48 3.10 -20.55
CA LYS A 221 -6.41 4.00 -19.88
C LYS A 221 -5.70 4.88 -18.85
N VAL A 222 -4.90 4.30 -17.95
CA VAL A 222 -4.16 5.07 -16.96
C VAL A 222 -3.14 5.99 -17.61
N THR A 223 -2.42 5.54 -18.66
CA THR A 223 -1.48 6.39 -19.40
C THR A 223 -2.13 7.56 -20.13
N SER A 224 -3.40 7.44 -20.49
CA SER A 224 -4.14 8.52 -21.17
C SER A 224 -4.85 9.48 -20.23
N LEU A 225 -5.28 9.01 -19.05
CA LEU A 225 -6.03 9.80 -18.08
C LEU A 225 -5.16 10.39 -16.95
N GLY A 226 -4.05 9.73 -16.61
CA GLY A 226 -3.31 9.96 -15.37
C GLY A 226 -3.89 9.18 -14.18
N PHE A 227 -3.11 9.09 -13.09
CA PHE A 227 -3.48 8.33 -11.90
C PHE A 227 -4.72 8.89 -11.21
N SER A 228 -4.77 10.22 -11.05
CA SER A 228 -5.84 10.90 -10.34
C SER A 228 -7.18 10.73 -11.04
N ALA A 229 -7.25 11.00 -12.36
CA ALA A 229 -8.48 10.88 -13.11
C ALA A 229 -8.98 9.42 -13.18
N TRP A 230 -8.08 8.44 -13.28
CA TRP A 230 -8.44 7.03 -13.18
C TRP A 230 -9.01 6.68 -11.80
N PHE A 231 -8.43 7.21 -10.73
CA PHE A 231 -8.91 6.99 -9.35
C PHE A 231 -10.34 7.53 -9.17
N GLU A 232 -10.59 8.79 -9.61
CA GLU A 232 -11.92 9.39 -9.58
C GLU A 232 -12.94 8.60 -10.40
N GLU A 233 -12.55 8.11 -11.57
CA GLU A 233 -13.42 7.27 -12.39
C GLU A 233 -13.79 5.98 -11.63
N GLN A 234 -12.82 5.31 -11.00
CA GLN A 234 -13.06 4.09 -10.22
C GLN A 234 -14.00 4.34 -9.02
N LEU A 235 -13.88 5.48 -8.36
CA LEU A 235 -14.79 5.87 -7.27
C LEU A 235 -16.22 6.10 -7.78
N SER A 236 -16.37 6.72 -8.96
CA SER A 236 -17.67 7.03 -9.56
C SER A 236 -18.42 5.81 -10.09
N MET A 237 -17.70 4.71 -10.33
CA MET A 237 -18.32 3.49 -10.84
C MET A 237 -19.29 2.85 -9.84
N PRO A 238 -20.46 2.39 -10.29
CA PRO A 238 -21.37 1.65 -9.43
C PRO A 238 -20.72 0.33 -8.96
N PRO A 239 -20.92 -0.07 -7.70
CA PRO A 239 -20.32 -1.28 -7.17
C PRO A 239 -20.85 -2.55 -7.84
N THR A 240 -19.94 -3.41 -8.31
CA THR A 240 -20.28 -4.74 -8.84
C THR A 240 -20.32 -5.74 -7.69
N THR A 241 -21.50 -5.92 -7.08
CA THR A 241 -21.67 -6.81 -5.93
C THR A 241 -21.38 -8.28 -6.25
N THR A 242 -20.86 -9.02 -5.27
CA THR A 242 -20.63 -10.46 -5.44
C THR A 242 -21.96 -11.20 -5.62
N GLN A 243 -23.04 -10.72 -5.01
CA GLN A 243 -24.38 -11.24 -5.21
C GLN A 243 -24.84 -11.14 -6.67
N ALA A 244 -24.63 -10.00 -7.32
CA ALA A 244 -24.94 -9.83 -8.74
C ALA A 244 -24.04 -10.70 -9.62
N SER A 245 -22.74 -10.73 -9.30
CA SER A 245 -21.77 -11.53 -10.06
C SER A 245 -22.03 -13.03 -10.00
N MET A 246 -22.39 -13.58 -8.84
CA MET A 246 -22.66 -15.02 -8.72
C MET A 246 -23.83 -15.47 -9.59
N PHE A 247 -24.89 -14.68 -9.72
CA PHE A 247 -26.02 -14.99 -10.59
C PHE A 247 -25.71 -14.84 -12.08
N SER A 248 -24.71 -14.04 -12.41
CA SER A 248 -24.25 -13.86 -13.80
C SER A 248 -23.31 -14.96 -14.31
N THR A 249 -22.84 -15.85 -13.43
CA THR A 249 -21.87 -16.91 -13.82
C THR A 249 -22.47 -18.02 -14.67
N GLY A 250 -23.78 -18.22 -14.64
CA GLY A 250 -24.45 -19.38 -15.24
C GLY A 250 -24.21 -20.71 -14.50
N GLN A 251 -23.55 -20.69 -13.35
CA GLN A 251 -23.32 -21.88 -12.53
C GLN A 251 -24.59 -22.27 -11.75
N PRO A 252 -24.79 -23.56 -11.45
CA PRO A 252 -25.89 -24.02 -10.62
C PRO A 252 -25.84 -23.42 -9.22
N PHE A 253 -27.03 -23.16 -8.64
CA PHE A 253 -27.11 -22.71 -7.26
C PHE A 253 -26.58 -23.79 -6.31
N SER A 254 -25.52 -23.47 -5.59
CA SER A 254 -24.83 -24.37 -4.67
C SER A 254 -24.06 -23.57 -3.64
N ALA A 255 -23.62 -24.18 -2.56
CA ALA A 255 -22.77 -23.54 -1.53
C ALA A 255 -21.47 -22.91 -2.07
N GLY A 256 -21.01 -23.34 -3.26
CA GLY A 256 -19.83 -22.77 -3.91
C GLY A 256 -20.11 -21.59 -4.84
N LEU A 257 -21.37 -21.22 -5.10
CA LEU A 257 -21.73 -20.24 -6.13
C LEU A 257 -21.11 -18.86 -5.86
N TRP A 258 -21.08 -18.41 -4.60
CA TRP A 258 -20.44 -17.15 -4.21
C TRP A 258 -18.97 -17.08 -4.65
N ARG A 259 -18.24 -18.19 -4.55
CA ARG A 259 -16.82 -18.28 -4.94
C ARG A 259 -16.63 -18.02 -6.44
N HIS A 260 -17.53 -18.51 -7.27
CA HIS A 260 -17.52 -18.22 -8.71
C HIS A 260 -17.79 -16.73 -8.96
N GLY A 261 -18.76 -16.13 -8.25
CA GLY A 261 -19.07 -14.70 -8.33
C GLY A 261 -17.90 -13.82 -7.92
N TRP A 262 -17.25 -14.15 -6.82
CA TRP A 262 -16.07 -13.41 -6.36
C TRP A 262 -14.92 -13.43 -7.39
N TRP A 263 -14.58 -14.62 -7.90
CA TRP A 263 -13.54 -14.74 -8.93
C TRP A 263 -13.91 -14.00 -10.21
N ARG A 264 -15.19 -14.04 -10.59
CA ARG A 264 -15.67 -13.27 -11.73
C ARG A 264 -15.46 -11.78 -11.52
N SER A 265 -15.88 -11.23 -10.38
CA SER A 265 -15.68 -9.82 -10.06
C SER A 265 -14.19 -9.44 -10.04
N ALA A 266 -13.35 -10.22 -9.39
CA ALA A 266 -11.92 -9.96 -9.31
C ALA A 266 -11.24 -9.90 -10.69
N LEU A 267 -11.73 -10.68 -11.68
CA LEU A 267 -11.12 -10.74 -13.00
C LEU A 267 -11.67 -9.73 -14.00
N ILE A 268 -12.97 -9.44 -13.97
CA ILE A 268 -13.61 -8.70 -15.07
C ILE A 268 -14.53 -7.54 -14.63
N ALA A 269 -14.78 -7.34 -13.34
CA ALA A 269 -15.57 -6.19 -12.92
C ALA A 269 -14.86 -4.88 -13.27
N PRO A 270 -15.58 -3.84 -13.73
CA PRO A 270 -14.96 -2.57 -14.11
C PRO A 270 -14.47 -1.76 -12.90
N ASP A 271 -15.07 -1.94 -11.72
CA ASP A 271 -14.79 -1.27 -10.46
C ASP A 271 -13.63 -1.96 -9.69
N GLN A 272 -12.50 -2.18 -10.37
CA GLN A 272 -11.39 -2.99 -9.86
C GLN A 272 -10.79 -2.50 -8.54
N MET A 273 -10.67 -1.18 -8.36
CA MET A 273 -10.16 -0.60 -7.13
C MET A 273 -11.09 -0.91 -5.94
N ARG A 274 -12.40 -0.85 -6.17
CA ARG A 274 -13.43 -1.20 -5.18
C ARG A 274 -13.37 -2.69 -4.82
N GLN A 275 -13.23 -3.56 -5.81
CA GLN A 275 -13.05 -4.99 -5.59
C GLN A 275 -11.78 -5.29 -4.78
N ARG A 276 -10.68 -4.60 -5.09
CA ARG A 276 -9.39 -4.75 -4.40
C ARG A 276 -9.46 -4.26 -2.95
N MET A 277 -10.15 -3.14 -2.70
CA MET A 277 -10.38 -2.61 -1.34
C MET A 277 -11.24 -3.57 -0.50
N ALA A 278 -12.35 -4.08 -1.04
CA ALA A 278 -13.18 -5.06 -0.32
C ALA A 278 -12.38 -6.32 0.05
N TYR A 279 -11.49 -6.77 -0.82
CA TYR A 279 -10.60 -7.89 -0.50
C TYR A 279 -9.60 -7.55 0.61
N ALA A 280 -9.02 -6.35 0.63
CA ALA A 280 -8.15 -5.88 1.71
C ALA A 280 -8.89 -5.83 3.05
N LEU A 281 -10.10 -5.25 3.06
CA LEU A 281 -10.95 -5.18 4.26
C LEU A 281 -11.38 -6.56 4.76
N SER A 282 -11.67 -7.52 3.87
CA SER A 282 -12.02 -8.88 4.25
C SER A 282 -10.88 -9.65 4.92
N GLN A 283 -9.65 -9.16 4.82
CA GLN A 283 -8.48 -9.68 5.51
C GLN A 283 -8.22 -8.99 6.86
N ILE A 284 -8.95 -7.92 7.17
CA ILE A 284 -9.00 -7.27 8.48
C ILE A 284 -10.22 -7.79 9.24
N PHE A 285 -11.39 -7.67 8.67
CA PHE A 285 -12.66 -8.17 9.21
C PHE A 285 -12.88 -9.63 8.79
N VAL A 286 -12.14 -10.52 9.44
CA VAL A 286 -12.08 -11.92 9.04
C VAL A 286 -13.31 -12.70 9.46
N VAL A 287 -13.90 -13.45 8.51
CA VAL A 287 -14.80 -14.57 8.78
C VAL A 287 -14.38 -15.79 7.98
N ASN A 288 -14.78 -16.98 8.41
CA ASN A 288 -14.49 -18.22 7.71
C ASN A 288 -15.75 -18.84 7.11
N THR A 289 -15.69 -19.14 5.81
CA THR A 289 -16.78 -19.73 5.03
C THR A 289 -16.52 -21.22 4.77
N GLU A 290 -15.99 -21.96 5.74
CA GLU A 290 -15.82 -23.40 5.56
C GLU A 290 -17.16 -24.11 5.43
N SER A 291 -17.15 -25.14 4.58
CA SER A 291 -18.31 -26.02 4.37
C SER A 291 -18.73 -26.70 5.68
N GLY A 292 -20.03 -26.85 5.91
CA GLY A 292 -20.59 -27.39 7.15
C GLY A 292 -20.83 -26.34 8.25
N THR A 293 -20.55 -25.06 7.95
CA THR A 293 -20.94 -23.93 8.82
C THR A 293 -22.14 -23.18 8.22
N VAL A 294 -22.88 -22.45 9.06
CA VAL A 294 -24.00 -21.63 8.58
C VAL A 294 -23.55 -20.62 7.54
N ILE A 295 -22.38 -20.03 7.69
CA ILE A 295 -21.82 -19.09 6.73
C ILE A 295 -21.38 -19.83 5.45
N GLY A 296 -20.67 -20.95 5.58
CA GLY A 296 -20.10 -21.69 4.46
C GLY A 296 -21.13 -22.35 3.56
N ASP A 297 -22.26 -22.76 4.09
CA ASP A 297 -23.32 -23.44 3.35
C ASP A 297 -24.39 -22.48 2.79
N ASN A 298 -24.31 -21.18 3.11
CA ASN A 298 -25.30 -20.19 2.67
C ASN A 298 -24.65 -19.06 1.84
N VAL A 299 -24.80 -19.13 0.53
CA VAL A 299 -24.21 -18.17 -0.41
C VAL A 299 -24.74 -16.74 -0.23
N THR A 300 -25.99 -16.59 0.19
CA THR A 300 -26.57 -15.29 0.46
C THR A 300 -25.94 -14.64 1.69
N THR A 301 -25.69 -15.42 2.73
CA THR A 301 -24.98 -14.96 3.93
C THR A 301 -23.55 -14.52 3.59
N GLN A 302 -22.85 -15.27 2.73
CA GLN A 302 -21.50 -14.91 2.26
C GLN A 302 -21.52 -13.57 1.51
N ALA A 303 -22.45 -13.39 0.57
CA ALA A 303 -22.60 -12.15 -0.17
C ALA A 303 -23.01 -10.98 0.75
N ARG A 304 -23.95 -11.18 1.65
CA ARG A 304 -24.41 -10.15 2.60
C ARG A 304 -23.34 -9.71 3.61
N TYR A 305 -22.37 -10.54 3.87
CA TYR A 305 -21.20 -10.15 4.65
C TYR A 305 -20.16 -9.40 3.83
N TYR A 306 -19.86 -9.87 2.60
CA TYR A 306 -18.80 -9.30 1.77
C TYR A 306 -19.20 -8.01 1.05
N ASP A 307 -20.45 -7.95 0.54
CA ASP A 307 -20.89 -6.83 -0.30
C ASP A 307 -20.89 -5.47 0.43
N PRO A 308 -21.17 -5.33 1.75
CA PRO A 308 -20.92 -4.08 2.48
C PRO A 308 -19.46 -3.62 2.47
N LEU A 309 -18.49 -4.54 2.59
CA LEU A 309 -17.05 -4.19 2.46
C LEU A 309 -16.74 -3.59 1.09
N LEU A 310 -17.52 -3.95 0.08
CA LEU A 310 -17.37 -3.47 -1.29
C LEU A 310 -18.14 -2.14 -1.50
N THR A 311 -19.37 -2.03 -1.02
CA THR A 311 -20.20 -0.84 -1.26
C THR A 311 -19.82 0.35 -0.39
N GLU A 312 -19.28 0.11 0.79
CA GLU A 312 -18.94 1.11 1.81
C GLU A 312 -17.42 1.24 2.04
N GLY A 313 -16.61 0.42 1.36
CA GLY A 313 -15.18 0.36 1.57
C GLY A 313 -14.41 1.64 1.25
N PHE A 314 -15.05 2.66 0.65
CA PHE A 314 -14.53 4.01 0.47
C PHE A 314 -15.32 5.06 1.26
N GLY A 315 -16.16 4.63 2.19
CA GLY A 315 -16.93 5.49 3.08
C GLY A 315 -16.34 5.57 4.49
N SER A 316 -17.22 5.83 5.45
CA SER A 316 -16.88 5.91 6.88
C SER A 316 -16.45 4.54 7.44
N PHE A 317 -15.27 4.48 8.05
CA PHE A 317 -14.83 3.29 8.77
C PHE A 317 -15.76 2.95 9.94
N ARG A 318 -16.34 3.96 10.57
CA ARG A 318 -17.31 3.82 11.66
C ARG A 318 -18.55 3.04 11.21
N ASP A 319 -19.13 3.42 10.05
CA ASP A 319 -20.32 2.75 9.50
C ASP A 319 -19.99 1.31 9.08
N LEU A 320 -18.81 1.11 8.51
CA LEU A 320 -18.32 -0.23 8.15
C LEU A 320 -18.13 -1.12 9.38
N LEU A 321 -17.58 -0.58 10.49
CA LEU A 321 -17.42 -1.30 11.75
C LEU A 321 -18.78 -1.68 12.36
N GLU A 322 -19.77 -0.82 12.24
CA GLU A 322 -21.16 -1.11 12.63
C GLU A 322 -21.74 -2.26 11.81
N HIS A 323 -21.64 -2.20 10.48
CA HIS A 323 -22.08 -3.29 9.60
C HIS A 323 -21.46 -4.64 9.97
N VAL A 324 -20.15 -4.66 10.24
CA VAL A 324 -19.43 -5.86 10.67
C VAL A 324 -19.96 -6.35 12.02
N SER A 325 -20.18 -5.45 12.98
CA SER A 325 -20.64 -5.77 14.34
C SER A 325 -22.06 -6.35 14.35
N TYR A 326 -22.95 -5.82 13.51
CA TYR A 326 -24.34 -6.30 13.39
C TYR A 326 -24.51 -7.45 12.39
N SER A 327 -23.45 -7.87 11.70
CA SER A 327 -23.55 -9.02 10.78
C SER A 327 -23.72 -10.34 11.53
N PRO A 328 -24.76 -11.13 11.23
CA PRO A 328 -24.90 -12.46 11.82
C PRO A 328 -23.77 -13.42 11.45
N ALA A 329 -23.08 -13.18 10.31
CA ALA A 329 -21.91 -13.97 9.93
C ALA A 329 -20.76 -13.74 10.91
N MET A 330 -20.48 -12.49 11.24
CA MET A 330 -19.49 -12.13 12.26
C MET A 330 -19.96 -12.59 13.65
N GLY A 331 -21.26 -12.39 13.96
CA GLY A 331 -21.87 -12.83 15.22
C GLY A 331 -21.73 -14.33 15.47
N PHE A 332 -21.87 -15.13 14.42
CA PHE A 332 -21.62 -16.58 14.48
C PHE A 332 -20.12 -16.90 14.61
N TYR A 333 -19.29 -16.21 13.82
CA TYR A 333 -17.85 -16.51 13.78
C TYR A 333 -17.12 -16.15 15.07
N LEU A 334 -17.47 -15.01 15.71
CA LEU A 334 -16.87 -14.53 16.95
C LEU A 334 -17.81 -14.63 18.17
N SER A 335 -18.85 -15.48 18.08
CA SER A 335 -19.68 -15.96 19.20
C SER A 335 -20.56 -14.90 19.90
N HIS A 336 -20.68 -13.67 19.38
CA HIS A 336 -21.56 -12.66 20.00
C HIS A 336 -23.03 -12.73 19.52
N LEU A 337 -23.33 -13.55 18.51
CA LEU A 337 -24.71 -13.88 18.17
C LEU A 337 -25.31 -14.79 19.26
N GLY A 338 -26.32 -14.29 19.95
CA GLY A 338 -26.94 -14.99 21.07
C GLY A 338 -26.19 -14.82 22.38
N ASN A 339 -25.25 -13.88 22.47
CA ASN A 339 -24.52 -13.55 23.70
C ASN A 339 -25.46 -12.93 24.73
N ARG A 340 -25.47 -13.45 25.95
CA ARG A 340 -26.42 -13.15 27.00
C ARG A 340 -25.78 -12.41 28.16
N LYS A 341 -26.58 -11.59 28.85
CA LYS A 341 -26.19 -10.96 30.11
C LYS A 341 -25.78 -11.98 31.16
N SER A 342 -25.07 -11.52 32.16
CA SER A 342 -24.64 -12.34 33.31
C SER A 342 -25.79 -12.96 34.06
N ASP A 343 -25.66 -14.24 34.38
CA ASP A 343 -26.46 -14.94 35.39
C ASP A 343 -25.54 -15.82 36.25
N PRO A 344 -24.97 -15.27 37.35
CA PRO A 344 -24.06 -15.99 38.22
C PRO A 344 -24.67 -17.22 38.85
N ALA A 345 -26.00 -17.27 39.03
CA ALA A 345 -26.68 -18.43 39.61
C ALA A 345 -26.68 -19.65 38.68
N LEU A 346 -26.60 -19.40 37.38
CA LEU A 346 -26.50 -20.43 36.34
C LEU A 346 -25.05 -20.58 35.84
N GLY A 347 -24.08 -19.82 36.38
CA GLY A 347 -22.70 -19.80 35.86
C GLY A 347 -22.58 -19.22 34.44
N GLN A 348 -23.49 -18.37 34.05
CA GLN A 348 -23.51 -17.72 32.74
C GLN A 348 -22.78 -16.38 32.80
N PHE A 349 -21.87 -16.16 31.87
CA PHE A 349 -21.13 -14.90 31.71
C PHE A 349 -21.14 -14.50 30.23
N PRO A 350 -21.02 -13.20 29.91
CA PRO A 350 -20.88 -12.72 28.54
C PRO A 350 -19.69 -13.35 27.82
N ASP A 351 -19.85 -13.68 26.55
CA ASP A 351 -18.76 -14.18 25.70
C ASP A 351 -17.81 -13.03 25.34
N GLU A 352 -16.49 -13.23 25.56
CA GLU A 352 -15.45 -12.22 25.40
C GLU A 352 -14.83 -12.21 24.01
N ASN A 353 -15.13 -13.16 23.13
CA ASN A 353 -14.40 -13.37 21.89
C ASN A 353 -14.49 -12.14 20.97
N PHE A 354 -15.70 -11.71 20.61
CA PHE A 354 -15.89 -10.52 19.78
C PHE A 354 -15.35 -9.26 20.47
N ALA A 355 -15.57 -9.11 21.77
CA ALA A 355 -15.09 -7.97 22.55
C ALA A 355 -13.57 -7.83 22.47
N ARG A 356 -12.83 -8.94 22.50
CA ARG A 356 -11.40 -8.98 22.34
C ARG A 356 -10.99 -8.60 20.93
N GLU A 357 -11.62 -9.20 19.92
CA GLU A 357 -11.17 -9.06 18.53
C GLU A 357 -11.54 -7.70 17.92
N ILE A 358 -12.65 -7.09 18.32
CA ILE A 358 -12.98 -5.74 17.86
C ILE A 358 -11.95 -4.71 18.34
N MET A 359 -11.40 -4.87 19.54
CA MET A 359 -10.30 -4.04 20.05
C MET A 359 -8.96 -4.42 19.43
N GLN A 360 -8.60 -5.71 19.47
CA GLN A 360 -7.28 -6.20 19.15
C GLN A 360 -6.96 -6.19 17.66
N LEU A 361 -7.90 -6.66 16.82
CA LEU A 361 -7.65 -6.90 15.40
C LEU A 361 -8.30 -5.86 14.49
N PHE A 362 -9.42 -5.25 14.91
CA PHE A 362 -10.21 -4.40 14.03
C PHE A 362 -9.97 -2.91 14.25
N THR A 363 -9.57 -2.48 15.46
CA THR A 363 -9.50 -1.06 15.79
C THR A 363 -8.22 -0.60 16.48
N ILE A 364 -8.05 -0.84 17.80
CA ILE A 364 -7.04 -0.14 18.61
C ILE A 364 -5.74 -0.93 18.82
N GLY A 365 -5.74 -2.23 18.53
CA GLY A 365 -4.57 -3.09 18.74
C GLY A 365 -4.21 -3.31 20.22
N LEU A 366 -3.08 -3.98 20.48
CA LEU A 366 -2.64 -4.36 21.84
C LEU A 366 -1.85 -3.26 22.54
N TRP A 367 -1.20 -2.39 21.81
CA TRP A 367 -0.24 -1.41 22.34
C TRP A 367 -0.60 -0.02 21.89
N LYS A 368 -0.44 0.98 22.78
CA LYS A 368 -0.60 2.39 22.41
C LYS A 368 0.44 2.77 21.39
N LEU A 369 0.00 3.47 20.35
CA LEU A 369 0.80 3.88 19.20
C LEU A 369 0.97 5.40 19.17
N ASN A 370 2.09 5.84 18.62
CA ASN A 370 2.28 7.18 18.10
C ASN A 370 1.71 7.26 16.66
N PRO A 371 1.51 8.46 16.10
CA PRO A 371 1.00 8.61 14.70
C PRO A 371 1.86 7.90 13.64
N ASP A 372 3.15 7.76 13.90
CA ASP A 372 4.12 7.02 13.05
C ASP A 372 4.06 5.50 13.20
N GLY A 373 3.12 4.99 14.01
CA GLY A 373 2.95 3.57 14.29
C GLY A 373 3.95 2.97 15.28
N SER A 374 4.89 3.75 15.80
CA SER A 374 5.78 3.29 16.87
C SER A 374 5.01 3.09 18.18
N ARG A 375 5.41 2.08 18.95
CA ARG A 375 4.75 1.79 20.24
C ARG A 375 5.17 2.81 21.29
N GLN A 376 4.20 3.31 22.03
CA GLN A 376 4.47 4.15 23.19
C GLN A 376 5.08 3.31 24.32
N ILE A 377 6.04 3.91 25.04
CA ILE A 377 6.76 3.26 26.13
C ILE A 377 6.61 4.05 27.44
N THR A 378 6.63 3.34 28.55
CA THR A 378 6.74 3.90 29.90
C THR A 378 8.17 4.35 30.22
N ASP A 379 8.38 5.03 31.33
CA ASP A 379 9.71 5.48 31.76
C ASP A 379 10.70 4.32 31.98
N ASP A 380 10.22 3.11 32.27
CA ASP A 380 11.04 1.91 32.42
C ASP A 380 11.29 1.16 31.11
N GLY A 381 10.80 1.66 29.98
CA GLY A 381 10.97 1.09 28.64
C GLY A 381 9.98 -0.01 28.27
N SER A 382 8.95 -0.26 29.07
CA SER A 382 7.90 -1.23 28.75
C SER A 382 6.87 -0.62 27.80
N PHE A 383 6.28 -1.43 26.89
CA PHE A 383 5.19 -0.97 26.04
C PHE A 383 3.91 -0.72 26.84
N ILE A 384 3.18 0.34 26.50
CA ILE A 384 1.92 0.70 27.14
C ILE A 384 0.78 -0.07 26.48
N PRO A 385 0.04 -0.94 27.20
CA PRO A 385 -1.10 -1.65 26.63
C PRO A 385 -2.27 -0.67 26.39
N THR A 386 -3.10 -0.95 25.38
CA THR A 386 -4.32 -0.22 25.11
C THR A 386 -5.44 -0.57 26.09
N TYR A 387 -5.47 -1.80 26.55
CA TYR A 387 -6.45 -2.32 27.51
C TYR A 387 -5.90 -3.53 28.27
N ASP A 388 -6.59 -3.91 29.33
CA ASP A 388 -6.32 -5.12 30.11
C ASP A 388 -7.51 -6.08 30.11
N ASN A 389 -7.41 -7.19 30.84
CA ASN A 389 -8.45 -8.20 30.90
C ASN A 389 -9.78 -7.68 31.52
N SER A 390 -9.71 -6.70 32.41
CA SER A 390 -10.91 -6.12 33.01
C SER A 390 -11.73 -5.36 31.96
N VAL A 391 -11.07 -4.65 31.06
CA VAL A 391 -11.70 -3.95 29.93
C VAL A 391 -12.34 -4.94 28.95
N ILE A 392 -11.72 -6.09 28.68
CA ILE A 392 -12.33 -7.12 27.83
C ILE A 392 -13.66 -7.61 28.42
N THR A 393 -13.69 -7.88 29.73
CA THR A 393 -14.91 -8.32 30.43
C THR A 393 -15.99 -7.24 30.38
N GLU A 394 -15.65 -5.97 30.56
CA GLU A 394 -16.60 -4.86 30.46
C GLU A 394 -17.09 -4.66 29.02
N MET A 395 -16.20 -4.75 28.03
CA MET A 395 -16.54 -4.70 26.61
C MET A 395 -17.47 -5.84 26.20
N ALA A 396 -17.29 -7.06 26.74
CA ALA A 396 -18.17 -8.20 26.47
C ALA A 396 -19.63 -7.94 26.87
N LYS A 397 -19.84 -7.17 27.95
CA LYS A 397 -21.18 -6.78 28.40
C LYS A 397 -21.90 -5.89 27.40
N VAL A 398 -21.18 -5.03 26.67
CA VAL A 398 -21.74 -4.16 25.61
C VAL A 398 -22.39 -4.99 24.51
N PHE A 399 -21.75 -6.10 24.11
CA PHE A 399 -22.24 -6.94 23.00
C PHE A 399 -23.17 -8.08 23.47
N THR A 400 -23.75 -7.97 24.68
CA THR A 400 -24.83 -8.84 25.11
C THR A 400 -26.17 -8.42 24.53
N GLY A 401 -27.13 -9.34 24.44
CA GLY A 401 -28.45 -9.10 23.86
C GLY A 401 -28.46 -9.09 22.32
N MET A 402 -27.31 -9.24 21.63
CA MET A 402 -27.27 -9.30 20.17
C MET A 402 -27.81 -10.64 19.67
N SER A 403 -28.86 -10.60 18.85
CA SER A 403 -29.48 -11.79 18.27
C SER A 403 -30.18 -11.44 16.95
N HIS A 404 -30.78 -12.45 16.32
CA HIS A 404 -31.48 -12.30 15.04
C HIS A 404 -32.60 -11.27 15.11
N SER A 405 -32.68 -10.40 14.09
CA SER A 405 -33.82 -9.50 13.87
C SER A 405 -34.95 -10.16 13.05
N ARG A 406 -34.62 -11.22 12.31
CA ARG A 406 -35.51 -11.99 11.44
C ARG A 406 -35.38 -13.49 11.66
N VAL A 407 -36.51 -14.21 11.50
CA VAL A 407 -36.61 -15.66 11.62
C VAL A 407 -37.57 -16.19 10.54
N ASN A 408 -37.63 -17.51 10.35
CA ASN A 408 -38.60 -18.17 9.47
C ASN A 408 -38.62 -17.59 8.04
N SER A 409 -37.46 -17.37 7.43
CA SER A 409 -37.30 -16.81 6.08
C SER A 409 -37.74 -15.34 5.94
N GLY A 410 -37.51 -14.52 6.98
CA GLY A 410 -37.64 -13.07 6.94
C GLY A 410 -38.78 -12.48 7.78
N GLU A 411 -39.47 -13.28 8.57
CA GLU A 411 -40.41 -12.76 9.58
C GLU A 411 -39.68 -11.98 10.67
N ILE A 412 -40.30 -10.95 11.21
CA ILE A 412 -39.73 -10.19 12.32
C ILE A 412 -39.66 -11.08 13.55
N ALA A 413 -38.47 -11.23 14.14
CA ALA A 413 -38.29 -11.91 15.40
C ALA A 413 -39.01 -11.13 16.54
N THR A 414 -39.67 -11.84 17.44
CA THR A 414 -40.42 -11.25 18.56
C THR A 414 -39.81 -11.51 19.92
N SER A 415 -38.74 -12.31 20.00
CA SER A 415 -37.91 -12.49 21.21
C SER A 415 -36.48 -12.90 20.86
N PHE A 416 -35.56 -12.63 21.77
CA PHE A 416 -34.17 -13.02 21.69
C PHE A 416 -33.96 -14.52 21.41
N TYR A 417 -34.81 -15.37 21.95
CA TYR A 417 -34.64 -16.84 21.91
C TYR A 417 -35.19 -17.49 20.64
N GLN A 418 -35.71 -16.71 19.69
CA GLN A 418 -36.19 -17.30 18.45
C GLN A 418 -34.98 -17.72 17.58
N GLY A 419 -34.91 -19.03 17.33
CA GLY A 419 -33.90 -19.59 16.46
C GLY A 419 -34.12 -19.19 15.00
N ALA A 420 -33.03 -18.85 14.32
CA ALA A 420 -32.99 -18.55 12.91
C ALA A 420 -32.51 -19.75 12.08
N GLN A 421 -32.87 -19.81 10.81
CA GLN A 421 -32.44 -20.79 9.84
C GLN A 421 -31.59 -20.12 8.74
N GLY A 422 -30.86 -20.87 7.96
CA GLY A 422 -29.83 -20.41 7.01
C GLY A 422 -30.11 -19.07 6.30
N ASN A 423 -31.29 -18.86 5.75
CA ASN A 423 -31.65 -17.62 5.05
C ASN A 423 -31.84 -16.41 5.97
N ASP A 424 -32.02 -16.60 7.26
CA ASP A 424 -32.24 -15.51 8.22
C ASP A 424 -30.93 -14.81 8.55
N TYR A 425 -29.79 -15.46 8.36
CA TYR A 425 -28.44 -14.91 8.52
C TYR A 425 -28.06 -13.83 7.47
N GLN A 426 -28.92 -13.52 6.53
CA GLN A 426 -28.76 -12.39 5.61
C GLN A 426 -29.20 -11.04 6.18
N TYR A 427 -29.93 -11.04 7.29
CA TYR A 427 -30.46 -9.82 7.92
C TYR A 427 -29.59 -9.41 9.10
N PRO A 428 -29.30 -8.10 9.28
CA PRO A 428 -28.56 -7.63 10.44
C PRO A 428 -29.16 -8.10 11.76
N MET A 429 -28.33 -8.35 12.74
CA MET A 429 -28.75 -8.57 14.12
C MET A 429 -29.42 -7.32 14.70
N LYS A 430 -30.03 -7.44 15.86
CA LYS A 430 -30.43 -6.32 16.70
C LYS A 430 -30.08 -6.61 18.16
N VAL A 431 -30.08 -5.59 18.99
CA VAL A 431 -29.93 -5.74 20.43
C VAL A 431 -31.31 -5.93 21.08
N TRP A 432 -31.38 -6.89 21.97
CA TRP A 432 -32.57 -7.23 22.76
C TRP A 432 -32.29 -6.87 24.22
N ASP A 433 -32.89 -5.78 24.72
CA ASP A 433 -32.63 -5.25 26.07
C ASP A 433 -32.92 -6.28 27.17
N GLU A 434 -33.81 -7.22 26.92
CA GLU A 434 -34.14 -8.32 27.86
C GLU A 434 -32.93 -9.22 28.20
N GLU A 435 -31.95 -9.34 27.29
CA GLU A 435 -30.73 -10.12 27.47
C GLU A 435 -29.46 -9.23 27.42
N HIS A 436 -29.64 -7.91 27.42
CA HIS A 436 -28.49 -6.98 27.52
C HIS A 436 -28.11 -6.71 28.99
N GLU A 437 -26.83 -6.55 29.25
CA GLU A 437 -26.26 -6.23 30.57
C GLU A 437 -26.59 -4.78 30.96
N PRO A 438 -27.39 -4.54 32.04
CA PRO A 438 -27.98 -3.21 32.27
C PRO A 438 -27.05 -2.24 33.04
N GLY A 439 -25.93 -2.70 33.59
CA GLY A 439 -25.04 -1.91 34.45
C GLY A 439 -24.09 -0.98 33.66
N THR A 440 -23.51 -0.02 34.38
CA THR A 440 -22.39 0.80 33.89
C THR A 440 -21.25 -0.08 33.43
N LYS A 441 -20.62 0.24 32.28
CA LYS A 441 -19.43 -0.42 31.76
C LYS A 441 -18.28 0.60 31.67
N VAL A 442 -17.09 0.20 32.13
CA VAL A 442 -15.88 1.04 32.06
C VAL A 442 -14.93 0.41 31.06
N LEU A 443 -14.74 1.09 29.94
CA LEU A 443 -13.97 0.59 28.82
C LEU A 443 -12.53 1.14 28.83
N PHE A 444 -11.81 0.96 27.71
CA PHE A 444 -10.46 1.46 27.53
C PHE A 444 -10.39 2.98 27.80
N ASP A 445 -9.23 3.43 28.26
CA ASP A 445 -8.94 4.83 28.61
C ASP A 445 -9.97 5.51 29.52
N GLY A 446 -10.77 4.72 30.28
CA GLY A 446 -11.77 5.22 31.21
C GLY A 446 -13.06 5.71 30.54
N VAL A 447 -13.34 5.34 29.32
CA VAL A 447 -14.62 5.58 28.64
C VAL A 447 -15.72 4.89 29.43
N ILE A 448 -16.79 5.63 29.76
CA ILE A 448 -17.92 5.13 30.56
C ILE A 448 -19.15 5.02 29.65
N VAL A 449 -19.71 3.82 29.58
CA VAL A 449 -21.05 3.56 29.07
C VAL A 449 -21.97 3.50 30.27
N PRO A 450 -22.85 4.50 30.48
CA PRO A 450 -23.62 4.63 31.72
C PRO A 450 -24.76 3.62 31.79
N GLU A 451 -25.19 3.29 33.00
CA GLU A 451 -26.38 2.50 33.22
C GLU A 451 -27.67 3.22 32.75
N GLY A 452 -28.70 2.47 32.37
CA GLY A 452 -30.02 2.98 32.02
C GLY A 452 -30.22 3.34 30.55
N GLN A 453 -29.20 3.13 29.72
CA GLN A 453 -29.32 3.18 28.26
C GLN A 453 -29.90 1.85 27.73
N SER A 454 -30.44 1.88 26.51
CA SER A 454 -30.75 0.67 25.76
C SER A 454 -29.44 0.00 25.31
N GLY A 455 -29.49 -1.31 25.04
CA GLY A 455 -28.33 -2.01 24.52
C GLY A 455 -27.88 -1.50 23.16
N GLU A 456 -28.80 -0.97 22.35
CA GLU A 456 -28.47 -0.29 21.08
C GLU A 456 -27.60 0.95 21.32
N GLU A 457 -28.01 1.82 22.28
CA GLU A 457 -27.26 3.02 22.63
C GLU A 457 -25.86 2.67 23.17
N ASP A 458 -25.74 1.60 23.97
CA ASP A 458 -24.45 1.12 24.48
C ASP A 458 -23.51 0.68 23.36
N VAL A 459 -24.01 -0.06 22.38
CA VAL A 459 -23.23 -0.50 21.21
C VAL A 459 -22.79 0.71 20.38
N GLN A 460 -23.71 1.63 20.05
CA GLN A 460 -23.41 2.81 19.24
C GLN A 460 -22.34 3.68 19.90
N GLN A 461 -22.51 4.01 21.18
CA GLN A 461 -21.55 4.80 21.95
C GLN A 461 -20.16 4.12 22.00
N THR A 462 -20.13 2.80 22.11
CA THR A 462 -18.87 2.05 22.14
C THR A 462 -18.17 2.05 20.79
N LEU A 463 -18.90 1.88 19.69
CA LEU A 463 -18.33 1.98 18.34
C LEU A 463 -17.79 3.38 18.05
N ASP A 464 -18.49 4.43 18.49
CA ASP A 464 -18.02 5.82 18.37
C ASP A 464 -16.71 6.02 19.16
N ALA A 465 -16.66 5.53 20.41
CA ALA A 465 -15.47 5.62 21.25
C ALA A 465 -14.28 4.84 20.67
N LEU A 466 -14.51 3.65 20.09
CA LEU A 466 -13.45 2.90 19.42
C LEU A 466 -12.90 3.69 18.23
N CYS A 467 -13.76 4.21 17.37
CA CYS A 467 -13.31 4.95 16.17
C CYS A 467 -12.63 6.27 16.52
N ALA A 468 -12.99 6.91 17.61
CA ALA A 468 -12.35 8.12 18.11
C ALA A 468 -11.00 7.88 18.83
N HIS A 469 -10.63 6.62 19.09
CA HIS A 469 -9.38 6.32 19.77
C HIS A 469 -8.16 6.61 18.88
N PRO A 470 -7.12 7.31 19.37
CA PRO A 470 -5.98 7.75 18.54
C PRO A 470 -5.18 6.63 17.90
N ASN A 471 -5.27 5.41 18.39
CA ASN A 471 -4.61 4.26 17.80
C ASN A 471 -5.22 3.81 16.46
N VAL A 472 -6.50 4.09 16.20
CA VAL A 472 -7.19 3.52 15.03
C VAL A 472 -6.55 4.00 13.73
N ALA A 473 -6.22 5.28 13.65
CA ALA A 473 -5.57 5.86 12.48
C ALA A 473 -4.25 5.12 12.12
N PRO A 474 -3.21 5.07 12.95
CA PRO A 474 -1.96 4.39 12.61
C PRO A 474 -2.11 2.86 12.51
N PHE A 475 -2.99 2.24 13.31
CA PHE A 475 -3.17 0.80 13.29
C PHE A 475 -3.80 0.31 11.99
N VAL A 476 -4.95 0.87 11.60
CA VAL A 476 -5.68 0.46 10.39
C VAL A 476 -4.94 0.91 9.14
N SER A 477 -4.36 2.12 9.13
CA SER A 477 -3.55 2.62 8.03
C SER A 477 -2.38 1.68 7.71
N ARG A 478 -1.63 1.23 8.72
CA ARG A 478 -0.55 0.25 8.54
C ARG A 478 -1.05 -1.05 7.90
N LEU A 479 -2.18 -1.58 8.37
CA LEU A 479 -2.77 -2.80 7.80
C LEU A 479 -3.12 -2.60 6.32
N LEU A 480 -3.72 -1.45 5.95
CA LEU A 480 -4.07 -1.15 4.57
C LEU A 480 -2.82 -0.94 3.70
N ILE A 481 -1.81 -0.20 4.16
CA ILE A 481 -0.54 -0.05 3.43
C ILE A 481 0.05 -1.44 3.12
N GLN A 482 0.08 -2.33 4.10
CA GLN A 482 0.58 -3.70 3.91
C GLN A 482 -0.25 -4.52 2.91
N ARG A 483 -1.53 -4.22 2.72
CA ARG A 483 -2.34 -4.89 1.70
C ARG A 483 -2.07 -4.36 0.30
N PHE A 484 -1.81 -3.05 0.15
CA PHE A 484 -1.69 -2.41 -1.15
C PHE A 484 -0.24 -2.30 -1.65
N THR A 485 0.70 -1.79 -0.84
CA THR A 485 1.99 -1.27 -1.33
C THR A 485 3.22 -1.89 -0.69
N SER A 486 3.40 -1.83 0.62
CA SER A 486 4.65 -2.21 1.29
C SER A 486 4.40 -3.00 2.58
N SER A 487 5.23 -4.04 2.83
CA SER A 487 5.20 -4.77 4.10
C SER A 487 5.78 -3.97 5.27
N ASN A 488 6.71 -3.05 4.99
CA ASN A 488 7.42 -2.23 5.97
C ASN A 488 7.39 -0.77 5.53
N PRO A 489 6.23 -0.08 5.71
CA PRO A 489 6.18 1.35 5.44
C PRO A 489 7.12 2.12 6.37
N SER A 490 7.71 3.20 5.88
CA SER A 490 8.46 4.13 6.73
C SER A 490 7.55 4.76 7.79
N SER A 491 8.14 5.30 8.85
CA SER A 491 7.43 6.07 9.87
C SER A 491 6.73 7.29 9.27
N GLU A 492 7.39 7.93 8.31
CA GLU A 492 6.91 9.10 7.58
C GLU A 492 5.69 8.75 6.71
N TYR A 493 5.77 7.67 5.93
CA TYR A 493 4.64 7.20 5.14
C TYR A 493 3.41 6.89 6.01
N LEU A 494 3.62 6.15 7.11
CA LEU A 494 2.53 5.83 8.02
C LEU A 494 1.94 7.09 8.67
N THR A 495 2.78 8.07 9.03
CA THR A 495 2.34 9.35 9.58
C THR A 495 1.44 10.11 8.59
N ARG A 496 1.83 10.21 7.31
CA ARG A 496 1.03 10.86 6.28
C ARG A 496 -0.33 10.20 6.10
N VAL A 497 -0.37 8.87 6.02
CA VAL A 497 -1.63 8.11 5.87
C VAL A 497 -2.50 8.21 7.13
N SER A 498 -1.90 8.16 8.34
CA SER A 498 -2.62 8.37 9.60
C SER A 498 -3.24 9.77 9.67
N ARG A 499 -2.53 10.77 9.19
CA ARG A 499 -3.03 12.15 9.13
C ARG A 499 -4.20 12.29 8.14
N ALA A 500 -4.13 11.64 6.97
CA ALA A 500 -5.25 11.59 6.03
C ALA A 500 -6.49 10.91 6.64
N TRP A 501 -6.30 9.91 7.49
CA TRP A 501 -7.38 9.33 8.30
C TRP A 501 -8.01 10.35 9.23
N GLU A 502 -7.21 11.05 10.03
CA GLU A 502 -7.69 12.04 11.00
C GLU A 502 -8.42 13.19 10.32
N MET A 503 -7.88 13.72 9.23
CA MET A 503 -8.49 14.81 8.47
C MET A 503 -9.79 14.40 7.78
N GLY A 504 -9.88 13.16 7.30
CA GLY A 504 -11.08 12.60 6.69
C GLY A 504 -12.08 12.04 7.69
N ASP A 505 -11.87 12.20 9.02
CA ASP A 505 -12.72 11.60 10.07
C ASP A 505 -12.98 10.11 9.83
N GLY A 506 -11.92 9.36 9.51
CA GLY A 506 -11.99 7.93 9.21
C GLY A 506 -12.63 7.58 7.87
N ASN A 507 -12.73 8.52 6.93
CA ASN A 507 -13.16 8.23 5.58
C ASN A 507 -12.07 7.46 4.82
N LEU A 508 -12.39 6.23 4.40
CA LEU A 508 -11.43 5.31 3.79
C LEU A 508 -11.01 5.71 2.37
N GLU A 509 -11.77 6.58 1.68
CA GLU A 509 -11.34 7.14 0.41
C GLU A 509 -10.07 7.97 0.59
N HIS A 510 -10.04 8.88 1.58
CA HIS A 510 -8.88 9.70 1.89
C HIS A 510 -7.66 8.84 2.24
N VAL A 511 -7.88 7.77 3.01
CA VAL A 511 -6.83 6.83 3.41
C VAL A 511 -6.23 6.10 2.21
N VAL A 512 -7.07 5.54 1.33
CA VAL A 512 -6.60 4.81 0.15
C VAL A 512 -5.93 5.74 -0.85
N ARG A 513 -6.44 6.97 -1.00
CA ARG A 513 -5.81 8.02 -1.79
C ARG A 513 -4.40 8.31 -1.26
N ALA A 514 -4.27 8.58 0.04
CA ALA A 514 -2.96 8.81 0.67
C ALA A 514 -2.02 7.61 0.50
N ILE A 515 -2.52 6.37 0.59
CA ILE A 515 -1.71 5.16 0.36
C ILE A 515 -1.20 5.10 -1.08
N LEU A 516 -2.07 5.24 -2.07
CA LEU A 516 -1.72 5.00 -3.46
C LEU A 516 -0.93 6.13 -4.11
N PHE A 517 -1.06 7.35 -3.60
CA PHE A 517 -0.41 8.55 -4.15
C PHE A 517 0.80 9.00 -3.31
N ASP A 518 1.17 8.27 -2.28
CA ASP A 518 2.37 8.56 -1.51
C ASP A 518 3.64 8.34 -2.34
N SER A 519 4.65 9.17 -2.14
CA SER A 519 5.94 9.05 -2.81
C SER A 519 6.55 7.66 -2.65
N GLU A 520 6.50 7.10 -1.44
CA GLU A 520 7.03 5.76 -1.16
C GLU A 520 6.27 4.66 -1.92
N ALA A 521 4.98 4.86 -2.19
CA ALA A 521 4.20 3.94 -3.02
C ALA A 521 4.47 4.14 -4.52
N ARG A 522 4.86 5.34 -4.97
CA ARG A 522 5.11 5.65 -6.38
C ARG A 522 6.53 5.34 -6.81
N THR A 523 7.52 5.56 -5.95
CA THR A 523 8.92 5.30 -6.23
C THR A 523 9.24 3.81 -6.24
N MET A 524 9.93 3.32 -7.27
CA MET A 524 10.46 1.95 -7.28
C MET A 524 11.72 1.87 -6.41
N SER A 525 11.80 0.83 -5.58
CA SER A 525 13.02 0.58 -4.80
C SER A 525 14.15 0.05 -5.68
N HIS A 526 15.31 0.69 -5.60
CA HIS A 526 16.54 0.33 -6.30
C HIS A 526 17.63 -0.08 -5.32
N GLY A 527 18.43 -1.08 -5.72
CA GLY A 527 19.80 -1.29 -5.24
C GLY A 527 20.03 -1.44 -3.74
N GLY A 528 19.15 -2.07 -2.99
CA GLY A 528 19.35 -2.35 -1.55
C GLY A 528 18.40 -1.65 -0.60
N GLU A 529 17.47 -0.88 -1.09
CA GLU A 529 16.38 -0.34 -0.29
C GLU A 529 15.35 -1.44 0.06
N ILE A 530 14.89 -1.42 1.31
CA ILE A 530 14.03 -2.46 1.86
C ILE A 530 12.58 -1.99 1.77
N ARG A 531 12.11 -1.76 0.55
CA ARG A 531 10.73 -1.35 0.27
C ARG A 531 9.99 -2.43 -0.51
N GLY A 532 8.65 -2.35 -0.48
CA GLY A 532 7.79 -3.25 -1.21
C GLY A 532 7.32 -4.44 -0.39
N LYS A 533 6.84 -5.47 -1.06
CA LYS A 533 6.23 -6.64 -0.42
C LYS A 533 6.29 -7.90 -1.29
N VAL A 534 6.26 -9.06 -0.66
CA VAL A 534 5.94 -10.32 -1.35
C VAL A 534 4.45 -10.31 -1.73
N ARG A 535 4.15 -10.58 -3.00
CA ARG A 535 2.76 -10.58 -3.49
C ARG A 535 2.05 -11.89 -3.14
N GLU A 536 0.84 -11.74 -2.65
CA GLU A 536 -0.03 -12.87 -2.32
C GLU A 536 -0.20 -13.82 -3.51
N PRO A 537 -0.17 -15.15 -3.32
CA PRO A 537 -0.39 -16.11 -4.41
C PRO A 537 -1.71 -15.89 -5.15
N LEU A 538 -2.78 -15.51 -4.44
CA LEU A 538 -4.07 -15.20 -5.02
C LEU A 538 -4.00 -13.97 -5.93
N ILE A 539 -3.37 -12.88 -5.47
CA ILE A 539 -3.20 -11.64 -6.25
C ILE A 539 -2.32 -11.90 -7.50
N ARG A 540 -1.29 -12.72 -7.39
CA ARG A 540 -0.48 -13.13 -8.56
C ARG A 540 -1.31 -13.91 -9.57
N MET A 541 -2.19 -14.80 -9.11
CA MET A 541 -3.06 -15.57 -9.99
C MET A 541 -4.08 -14.69 -10.70
N THR A 542 -4.74 -13.78 -9.98
CA THR A 542 -5.68 -12.82 -10.59
C THR A 542 -4.99 -11.92 -11.59
N HIS A 543 -3.78 -11.42 -11.27
CA HIS A 543 -2.98 -10.61 -12.18
C HIS A 543 -2.70 -11.36 -13.50
N PHE A 544 -2.17 -12.57 -13.43
CA PHE A 544 -1.92 -13.39 -14.63
C PHE A 544 -3.18 -13.60 -15.47
N MET A 545 -4.30 -13.92 -14.81
CA MET A 545 -5.57 -14.17 -15.50
C MET A 545 -6.21 -12.89 -16.07
N ARG A 546 -5.93 -11.73 -15.50
CA ARG A 546 -6.36 -10.45 -16.09
C ARG A 546 -5.51 -10.09 -17.33
N ALA A 547 -4.22 -10.38 -17.27
CA ALA A 547 -3.30 -10.10 -18.37
C ALA A 547 -3.53 -10.99 -19.61
N PHE A 548 -3.81 -12.29 -19.42
CA PHE A 548 -3.83 -13.28 -20.50
C PHE A 548 -5.11 -14.14 -20.57
N GLY A 549 -6.09 -13.90 -19.71
CA GLY A 549 -7.32 -14.69 -19.71
C GLY A 549 -8.20 -14.38 -20.92
N GLU A 550 -8.81 -15.43 -21.50
CA GLU A 550 -9.81 -15.28 -22.55
C GLU A 550 -10.97 -14.38 -22.11
N LEU A 551 -11.58 -13.68 -23.04
CA LEU A 551 -12.80 -12.93 -22.80
C LEU A 551 -13.92 -13.85 -22.29
N GLU A 552 -14.75 -13.32 -21.37
CA GLU A 552 -15.85 -14.08 -20.78
C GLU A 552 -16.93 -14.38 -21.83
N GLU A 553 -17.35 -15.64 -21.92
CA GLU A 553 -18.64 -15.96 -22.55
C GLU A 553 -19.76 -15.73 -21.51
N PRO A 554 -20.75 -14.86 -21.80
CA PRO A 554 -21.84 -14.59 -20.87
C PRO A 554 -22.55 -15.86 -20.39
N GLY A 555 -22.70 -16.02 -19.09
CA GLY A 555 -23.36 -17.16 -18.46
C GLY A 555 -22.55 -18.46 -18.41
N LYS A 556 -21.23 -18.42 -18.70
CA LYS A 556 -20.37 -19.62 -18.69
C LYS A 556 -19.12 -19.48 -17.79
N PHE A 557 -19.12 -18.54 -16.89
CA PHE A 557 -17.98 -18.35 -15.99
C PHE A 557 -17.95 -19.41 -14.89
N GLY A 558 -16.79 -20.01 -14.63
CA GLY A 558 -16.60 -20.96 -13.55
C GLY A 558 -15.12 -21.15 -13.20
N VAL A 559 -14.86 -21.49 -11.94
CA VAL A 559 -13.50 -21.76 -11.43
C VAL A 559 -13.47 -23.08 -10.66
N PHE A 560 -12.33 -23.73 -10.62
CA PHE A 560 -12.08 -24.89 -9.76
C PHE A 560 -11.69 -24.42 -8.35
N ALA A 561 -12.65 -23.82 -7.62
CA ALA A 561 -12.42 -23.10 -6.38
C ALA A 561 -11.67 -23.91 -5.31
N ASN A 562 -12.00 -25.20 -5.14
CA ASN A 562 -11.33 -26.06 -4.15
C ASN A 562 -9.86 -26.30 -4.52
N LYS A 563 -9.54 -26.44 -5.81
CA LYS A 563 -8.18 -26.58 -6.30
C LYS A 563 -7.37 -25.32 -6.07
N LEU A 564 -7.95 -24.16 -6.40
CA LEU A 564 -7.32 -22.86 -6.14
C LEU A 564 -7.06 -22.66 -4.64
N LYS A 565 -8.03 -22.94 -3.76
CA LYS A 565 -7.87 -22.87 -2.30
C LYS A 565 -6.70 -23.73 -1.82
N SER A 566 -6.64 -25.01 -2.26
CA SER A 566 -5.61 -25.94 -1.79
C SER A 566 -4.21 -25.57 -2.26
N ASP A 567 -4.08 -25.10 -3.50
CA ASP A 567 -2.77 -24.93 -4.14
C ASP A 567 -2.20 -23.53 -3.93
N LEU A 568 -3.04 -22.50 -3.82
CA LEU A 568 -2.60 -21.16 -3.44
C LEU A 568 -2.36 -21.03 -1.93
N GLY A 569 -2.95 -21.91 -1.11
CA GLY A 569 -2.93 -21.76 0.35
C GLY A 569 -3.73 -20.56 0.84
N GLN A 570 -4.51 -19.93 -0.02
CA GLN A 570 -5.24 -18.71 0.23
C GLN A 570 -6.52 -18.66 -0.61
N PHE A 571 -7.62 -18.20 0.00
CA PHE A 571 -8.89 -18.06 -0.71
C PHE A 571 -9.77 -17.01 0.02
N PRO A 572 -10.58 -16.20 -0.70
CA PRO A 572 -11.42 -15.19 -0.07
C PRO A 572 -12.32 -15.76 1.04
N MET A 573 -12.39 -15.10 2.17
CA MET A 573 -13.16 -15.51 3.36
C MET A 573 -12.95 -16.98 3.78
N SER A 574 -11.73 -17.48 3.66
CA SER A 574 -11.40 -18.88 4.04
C SER A 574 -10.08 -18.97 4.80
N SER A 575 -9.76 -17.95 5.58
CA SER A 575 -8.58 -17.94 6.43
C SER A 575 -8.67 -19.01 7.52
N PRO A 576 -7.53 -19.60 7.96
CA PRO A 576 -7.52 -20.68 8.95
C PRO A 576 -7.91 -20.21 10.35
N THR A 577 -7.69 -18.93 10.67
CA THR A 577 -7.96 -18.35 11.99
C THR A 577 -8.44 -16.90 11.84
N VAL A 578 -8.87 -16.29 12.95
CA VAL A 578 -9.23 -14.87 13.03
C VAL A 578 -8.02 -13.95 12.71
N PHE A 579 -6.79 -14.45 12.84
CA PHE A 579 -5.56 -13.74 12.48
C PHE A 579 -5.27 -13.73 10.97
N ASN A 580 -6.26 -14.00 10.13
CA ASN A 580 -6.11 -14.11 8.69
C ASN A 580 -5.22 -15.29 8.25
N PHE A 581 -4.69 -15.25 7.04
CA PHE A 581 -3.75 -16.23 6.51
C PHE A 581 -2.36 -16.08 7.09
N TYR A 582 -2.00 -14.87 7.48
CA TYR A 582 -0.69 -14.49 8.00
C TYR A 582 -0.81 -13.25 8.90
N LEU A 583 0.06 -13.19 9.89
CA LEU A 583 0.16 -12.06 10.82
C LEU A 583 0.80 -10.85 10.11
N PRO A 584 0.33 -9.63 10.38
CA PRO A 584 0.88 -8.41 9.80
C PRO A 584 2.33 -8.12 10.22
N ASP A 585 2.75 -8.67 11.35
CA ASP A 585 4.09 -8.55 11.95
C ASP A 585 4.88 -9.87 11.89
N TYR A 586 4.54 -10.77 10.94
CA TYR A 586 5.29 -12.01 10.77
C TYR A 586 6.73 -11.72 10.35
N LEU A 587 7.67 -12.27 11.13
CA LEU A 587 9.09 -12.09 10.99
C LEU A 587 9.75 -13.42 10.58
N PRO A 588 10.08 -13.63 9.29
CA PRO A 588 10.69 -14.86 8.82
C PRO A 588 12.09 -15.06 9.42
N GLN A 589 12.47 -16.29 9.74
CA GLN A 589 13.82 -16.59 10.23
C GLN A 589 14.89 -16.29 9.15
N GLY A 590 16.06 -15.82 9.57
CA GLY A 590 17.20 -15.50 8.70
C GLY A 590 17.46 -14.00 8.60
N GLU A 591 17.90 -13.54 7.42
CA GLU A 591 18.30 -12.16 7.20
C GLU A 591 17.18 -11.16 7.50
N LEU A 592 15.95 -11.42 7.06
CA LEU A 592 14.82 -10.55 7.34
C LEU A 592 14.57 -10.36 8.85
N GLN A 593 14.78 -11.43 9.65
CA GLN A 593 14.68 -11.33 11.11
C GLN A 593 15.80 -10.48 11.70
N SER A 594 17.02 -10.62 11.20
CA SER A 594 18.16 -9.84 11.72
C SER A 594 18.03 -8.35 11.40
N GLU A 595 17.38 -8.01 10.29
CA GLU A 595 17.08 -6.63 9.88
C GLU A 595 15.75 -6.11 10.46
N GLY A 596 15.00 -6.94 11.19
CA GLY A 596 13.71 -6.55 11.77
C GLY A 596 12.57 -6.36 10.75
N LEU A 597 12.69 -6.96 9.56
CA LEU A 597 11.78 -6.76 8.44
C LEU A 597 10.64 -7.75 8.42
N PHE A 598 9.44 -7.25 8.50
CA PHE A 598 8.22 -8.05 8.36
C PHE A 598 8.04 -8.51 6.91
N CYS A 599 7.59 -9.75 6.78
CA CYS A 599 7.18 -10.30 5.49
C CYS A 599 5.98 -11.22 5.69
N PRO A 600 4.78 -10.65 5.88
CA PRO A 600 3.56 -11.36 6.24
C PRO A 600 3.25 -12.54 5.32
N GLU A 601 3.34 -12.37 4.03
CA GLU A 601 2.96 -13.35 3.01
C GLU A 601 3.87 -14.59 3.01
N LEU A 602 5.09 -14.49 3.55
CA LEU A 602 5.97 -15.65 3.70
C LEU A 602 5.48 -16.66 4.75
N GLN A 603 4.57 -16.26 5.64
CA GLN A 603 4.01 -17.21 6.63
C GLN A 603 3.25 -18.36 5.96
N ILE A 604 2.64 -18.14 4.81
CA ILE A 604 1.97 -19.19 4.03
C ILE A 604 2.86 -19.87 2.98
N ALA A 605 4.08 -19.38 2.79
CA ALA A 605 5.04 -19.88 1.80
C ALA A 605 5.82 -21.09 2.36
N THR A 606 5.15 -22.19 2.62
CA THR A 606 5.78 -23.46 3.00
C THR A 606 6.34 -24.19 1.76
N ALA A 607 7.24 -25.14 1.94
CA ALA A 607 7.79 -25.94 0.83
C ALA A 607 6.68 -26.62 -0.01
N SER A 608 5.64 -27.11 0.65
CA SER A 608 4.49 -27.75 -0.03
C SER A 608 3.61 -26.74 -0.76
N SER A 609 3.30 -25.60 -0.15
CA SER A 609 2.48 -24.56 -0.79
C SER A 609 3.21 -23.90 -1.97
N LEU A 610 4.51 -23.67 -1.85
CA LEU A 610 5.32 -23.14 -2.97
C LEU A 610 5.33 -24.09 -4.16
N LEU A 611 5.52 -25.39 -3.93
CA LEU A 611 5.47 -26.39 -5.02
C LEU A 611 4.07 -26.50 -5.63
N ALA A 612 3.03 -26.50 -4.81
CA ALA A 612 1.64 -26.56 -5.29
C ALA A 612 1.29 -25.32 -6.12
N THR A 613 1.66 -24.13 -5.64
CA THR A 613 1.48 -22.86 -6.34
C THR A 613 2.24 -22.85 -7.67
N HIS A 614 3.51 -23.29 -7.68
CA HIS A 614 4.29 -23.40 -8.91
C HIS A 614 3.61 -24.30 -9.95
N ASN A 615 3.16 -25.48 -9.55
CA ASN A 615 2.45 -26.41 -10.43
C ASN A 615 1.12 -25.85 -10.93
N LEU A 616 0.39 -25.14 -10.07
CA LEU A 616 -0.85 -24.47 -10.43
C LEU A 616 -0.61 -23.41 -11.52
N PHE A 617 0.39 -22.54 -11.33
CA PHE A 617 0.76 -21.52 -12.31
C PHE A 617 1.23 -22.14 -13.63
N ALA A 618 2.05 -23.19 -13.58
CA ALA A 618 2.48 -23.90 -14.78
C ALA A 618 1.29 -24.48 -15.56
N GLY A 619 0.30 -25.04 -14.87
CA GLY A 619 -0.95 -25.51 -15.46
C GLY A 619 -1.77 -24.37 -16.07
N THR A 620 -1.88 -23.25 -15.36
CA THR A 620 -2.64 -22.07 -15.82
C THR A 620 -2.02 -21.44 -17.07
N VAL A 621 -0.70 -21.27 -17.10
CA VAL A 621 0.03 -20.79 -18.30
C VAL A 621 -0.19 -21.70 -19.51
N ASN A 622 -0.27 -23.00 -19.30
CA ASN A 622 -0.45 -23.95 -20.41
C ASN A 622 -1.88 -23.98 -20.97
N SER A 623 -2.90 -23.79 -20.16
CA SER A 623 -4.28 -24.01 -20.60
C SER A 623 -5.33 -23.13 -19.95
N GLY A 624 -4.98 -22.31 -18.95
CA GLY A 624 -5.97 -21.59 -18.13
C GLY A 624 -6.89 -22.51 -17.32
N HIS A 625 -6.62 -23.78 -17.29
CA HIS A 625 -7.48 -24.90 -16.92
C HIS A 625 -8.28 -24.75 -15.61
N TRP A 626 -7.73 -24.00 -14.62
CA TRP A 626 -8.31 -23.92 -13.28
C TRP A 626 -9.22 -22.70 -13.07
N VAL A 627 -9.11 -21.69 -13.94
CA VAL A 627 -9.88 -20.45 -13.86
C VAL A 627 -10.61 -20.19 -15.17
N ARG A 628 -9.90 -19.83 -16.22
CA ARG A 628 -10.38 -19.52 -17.59
C ARG A 628 -9.37 -20.01 -18.60
N GLY A 629 -9.76 -20.08 -19.85
CA GLY A 629 -8.83 -20.19 -20.97
C GLY A 629 -7.81 -19.04 -20.96
N VAL A 630 -6.72 -19.23 -21.67
CA VAL A 630 -5.70 -18.21 -21.90
C VAL A 630 -5.61 -17.94 -23.41
N ASP A 631 -5.55 -16.66 -23.78
CA ASP A 631 -5.38 -16.19 -25.14
C ASP A 631 -4.00 -15.56 -25.29
N TYR A 632 -3.22 -16.08 -26.22
CA TYR A 632 -1.88 -15.56 -26.55
C TYR A 632 -1.81 -15.07 -28.00
N THR A 633 -2.93 -14.68 -28.57
CA THR A 633 -3.00 -14.22 -29.97
C THR A 633 -2.10 -13.03 -30.23
N GLN A 634 -2.08 -12.06 -29.32
CA GLN A 634 -1.22 -10.89 -29.42
C GLN A 634 0.26 -11.26 -29.27
N GLU A 635 0.58 -12.13 -28.33
CA GLU A 635 1.94 -12.59 -28.08
C GLU A 635 2.52 -13.36 -29.28
N LEU A 636 1.69 -14.11 -29.97
CA LEU A 636 2.08 -14.79 -31.22
C LEU A 636 2.42 -13.79 -32.34
N ILE A 637 1.70 -12.67 -32.41
CA ILE A 637 1.99 -11.58 -33.36
C ILE A 637 3.33 -10.90 -33.01
N LEU A 638 3.55 -10.58 -31.74
CA LEU A 638 4.79 -9.97 -31.28
C LEU A 638 6.00 -10.91 -31.46
N LEU A 639 5.83 -12.19 -31.12
CA LEU A 639 6.85 -13.23 -31.31
C LEU A 639 7.30 -13.35 -32.77
N ALA A 640 6.36 -13.20 -33.72
CA ALA A 640 6.66 -13.27 -35.14
C ALA A 640 7.43 -12.04 -35.66
N GLN A 641 7.38 -10.91 -34.94
CA GLN A 641 8.10 -9.70 -35.28
C GLN A 641 9.50 -9.71 -34.67
N ASP A 642 9.59 -9.76 -33.34
CA ASP A 642 10.88 -9.71 -32.64
C ASP A 642 10.72 -10.26 -31.21
N TYR A 643 11.77 -10.93 -30.68
CA TYR A 643 11.77 -11.47 -29.32
C TYR A 643 11.84 -10.38 -28.26
N ASP A 644 12.51 -9.27 -28.53
CA ASP A 644 12.62 -8.17 -27.56
C ASP A 644 11.29 -7.44 -27.40
N LEU A 645 10.55 -7.22 -28.48
CA LEU A 645 9.19 -6.68 -28.41
C LEU A 645 8.26 -7.54 -27.55
N LEU A 646 8.35 -8.86 -27.68
CA LEU A 646 7.58 -9.77 -26.81
C LEU A 646 8.04 -9.72 -25.36
N LEU A 647 9.34 -9.66 -25.12
CA LEU A 647 9.89 -9.57 -23.76
C LEU A 647 9.57 -8.22 -23.09
N ASP A 648 9.56 -7.13 -23.83
CA ASP A 648 9.15 -5.80 -23.35
C ASP A 648 7.64 -5.78 -23.01
N HIS A 649 6.82 -6.45 -23.82
CA HIS A 649 5.40 -6.64 -23.52
C HIS A 649 5.19 -7.44 -22.22
N PHE A 650 5.92 -8.54 -22.05
CA PHE A 650 5.86 -9.31 -20.81
C PHE A 650 6.39 -8.52 -19.59
N ASP A 651 7.47 -7.77 -19.77
CA ASP A 651 8.02 -6.93 -18.71
C ASP A 651 6.99 -5.90 -18.26
N ARG A 652 6.38 -5.17 -19.19
CA ARG A 652 5.34 -4.19 -18.89
C ARG A 652 4.14 -4.83 -18.16
N LEU A 653 3.59 -5.93 -18.68
CA LEU A 653 2.41 -6.56 -18.11
C LEU A 653 2.66 -7.28 -16.79
N MET A 654 3.80 -7.97 -16.63
CA MET A 654 4.03 -8.86 -15.49
C MET A 654 4.89 -8.23 -14.41
N THR A 655 5.87 -7.42 -14.81
CA THR A 655 6.90 -6.87 -13.92
C THR A 655 7.02 -5.35 -14.00
N TYR A 656 6.05 -4.69 -14.66
CA TYR A 656 5.89 -3.23 -14.75
C TYR A 656 7.19 -2.48 -15.13
N GLY A 657 8.04 -3.08 -16.00
CA GLY A 657 9.32 -2.54 -16.43
C GLY A 657 10.49 -2.86 -15.48
N ALA A 658 10.27 -3.66 -14.43
CA ALA A 658 11.29 -4.00 -13.43
C ALA A 658 11.87 -5.42 -13.61
N MET A 659 11.76 -6.02 -14.80
CA MET A 659 12.33 -7.34 -15.06
C MET A 659 13.85 -7.29 -15.01
N SER A 660 14.45 -8.10 -14.15
CA SER A 660 15.90 -8.22 -14.07
C SER A 660 16.50 -8.79 -15.36
N GLY A 661 17.75 -8.42 -15.63
CA GLY A 661 18.50 -8.98 -16.76
C GLY A 661 18.59 -10.51 -16.73
N GLU A 662 18.61 -11.11 -15.54
CA GLU A 662 18.64 -12.56 -15.34
C GLU A 662 17.29 -13.21 -15.73
N THR A 663 16.18 -12.66 -15.30
CA THR A 663 14.84 -13.14 -15.68
C THR A 663 14.63 -12.96 -17.18
N ARG A 664 15.02 -11.81 -17.76
CA ARG A 664 14.91 -11.54 -19.19
C ARG A 664 15.74 -12.53 -20.01
N ALA A 665 16.97 -12.80 -19.59
CA ALA A 665 17.86 -13.75 -20.26
C ALA A 665 17.30 -15.19 -20.19
N ALA A 666 16.74 -15.60 -19.03
CA ALA A 666 16.11 -16.90 -18.88
C ALA A 666 14.87 -17.05 -19.78
N ALA A 667 14.01 -16.04 -19.86
CA ALA A 667 12.86 -16.01 -20.73
C ALA A 667 13.26 -16.04 -22.21
N ARG A 668 14.24 -15.24 -22.62
CA ARG A 668 14.80 -15.24 -23.98
C ARG A 668 15.32 -16.62 -24.38
N ASN A 669 16.06 -17.29 -23.51
CA ASN A 669 16.55 -18.65 -23.77
C ASN A 669 15.40 -19.63 -24.09
N MET A 670 14.27 -19.51 -23.40
CA MET A 670 13.08 -20.31 -23.72
C MET A 670 12.54 -20.01 -25.12
N LEU A 671 12.56 -18.76 -25.56
CA LEU A 671 12.15 -18.37 -26.92
C LEU A 671 13.08 -18.92 -27.99
N GLU A 672 14.36 -19.12 -27.69
CA GLU A 672 15.37 -19.64 -28.61
C GLU A 672 15.39 -21.16 -28.70
N VAL A 673 15.26 -21.87 -27.58
CA VAL A 673 15.41 -23.33 -27.49
C VAL A 673 14.23 -24.08 -28.11
N PHE A 674 13.00 -23.60 -27.93
CA PHE A 674 11.82 -24.27 -28.44
C PHE A 674 11.52 -23.85 -29.90
N SER A 675 10.95 -24.74 -30.71
CA SER A 675 10.59 -24.46 -32.10
C SER A 675 9.13 -24.04 -32.30
N ASN A 676 8.23 -24.60 -31.50
CA ASN A 676 6.81 -24.28 -31.60
C ASN A 676 6.49 -22.92 -30.97
N PRO A 677 5.86 -21.96 -31.70
CA PRO A 677 5.60 -20.62 -31.20
C PRO A 677 4.79 -20.57 -29.91
N ASP A 678 3.74 -21.33 -29.79
CA ASP A 678 2.90 -21.39 -28.60
C ASP A 678 3.69 -21.94 -27.39
N THR A 679 4.53 -22.95 -27.61
CA THR A 679 5.42 -23.48 -26.56
C THR A 679 6.44 -22.43 -26.11
N LYS A 680 7.01 -21.64 -27.02
CA LYS A 680 7.96 -20.57 -26.71
C LYS A 680 7.34 -19.58 -25.72
N ILE A 681 6.16 -19.04 -26.04
CA ILE A 681 5.41 -18.09 -25.20
C ILE A 681 5.17 -18.67 -23.81
N ARG A 682 4.60 -19.90 -23.75
CA ARG A 682 4.26 -20.54 -22.48
C ARG A 682 5.49 -20.79 -21.60
N ARG A 683 6.62 -21.19 -22.18
CA ARG A 683 7.86 -21.44 -21.43
C ARG A 683 8.52 -20.13 -20.97
N ALA A 684 8.53 -19.08 -21.78
CA ALA A 684 9.01 -17.77 -21.37
C ALA A 684 8.17 -17.21 -20.20
N LEU A 685 6.83 -17.27 -20.31
CA LEU A 685 5.93 -16.86 -19.23
C LEU A 685 6.13 -17.69 -17.95
N GLN A 686 6.40 -19.01 -18.05
CA GLN A 686 6.71 -19.84 -16.89
C GLN A 686 7.99 -19.40 -16.17
N MET A 687 9.00 -18.91 -16.89
CA MET A 687 10.20 -18.33 -16.26
C MET A 687 9.85 -17.05 -15.50
N ILE A 688 9.12 -16.14 -16.14
CA ILE A 688 8.76 -14.84 -15.56
C ILE A 688 7.85 -15.03 -14.33
N ILE A 689 6.77 -15.80 -14.43
CA ILE A 689 5.77 -15.93 -13.34
C ILE A 689 6.34 -16.61 -12.08
N ASN A 690 7.42 -17.38 -12.24
CA ASN A 690 8.12 -18.04 -11.14
C ASN A 690 9.37 -17.26 -10.67
N SER A 691 9.67 -16.11 -11.28
CA SER A 691 10.80 -15.26 -10.88
C SER A 691 10.48 -14.45 -9.62
N PRO A 692 11.51 -13.99 -8.91
CA PRO A 692 11.35 -12.97 -7.87
C PRO A 692 10.72 -11.68 -8.38
N ASP A 693 11.03 -11.26 -9.62
CA ASP A 693 10.53 -10.02 -10.23
C ASP A 693 9.00 -9.98 -10.34
N PHE A 694 8.34 -11.12 -10.59
CA PHE A 694 6.88 -11.22 -10.54
C PHE A 694 6.33 -11.44 -9.13
N SER A 695 7.11 -12.04 -8.26
CA SER A 695 6.65 -12.42 -6.90
C SER A 695 6.74 -11.29 -5.90
N ILE A 696 7.61 -10.29 -6.15
CA ILE A 696 7.87 -9.17 -5.25
C ILE A 696 7.42 -7.88 -5.93
N LEU A 697 6.57 -7.11 -5.26
CA LEU A 697 6.28 -5.73 -5.61
C LEU A 697 7.41 -4.87 -5.04
N ARG A 698 8.07 -4.12 -5.94
CA ARG A 698 9.19 -3.21 -5.59
C ARG A 698 8.72 -1.77 -5.61
#